data_f4beb2112d978fa696ec77d60f3ab51e
#
_entry.id   f4beb2112d978fa696ec77d60f3ab51e
#
_cell.length_a   1.000
_cell.length_b   1.000
_cell.length_c   1.000
_cell.angle_alpha   90.00
_cell.angle_beta   90.00
_cell.angle_gamma   90.00
#
_symmetry.space_group_name_H-M   'P 1'
#
loop_
_entity.id
_entity.type
_entity.pdbx_description
1 polymer ?
#
loop_
_entity_poly.entity_id
_entity_poly.type
_entity_poly.pdbx_seq_one_letter_code
_entity_poly.pdbx_strand_id
1 'polypeptide(L)'
;MTPNRIGNNGHSSSTVTTAPSSNGTGLDRVDQIFGADVFTRREMRQRLPKNVFKSLCRTIDQGAPLDPLVADVVAAAMKDWAIENGATHFTHWFQPLTGLTAEKHDSLISPDGQGGVIFNFSGSELVQGEPDASSFPSGGLRATFEARGYTAWDPTSPAFLMRGENNVTLCIPTAFVSWTGEALDTKIPLLRSMEALSHHALRILRLFGVDAGVSRVFTTVGPEQEYFLVDRDLYYQRPDLLVAERTLFGARPPKHQQLEDHYFGTIPPRVLAHMSAAEHELYRLGVPVKTRHNEVAPGQYEIAPLFETSHLASDHQMVMMETLKRIAPRFGLKVLLHEKPFTGINGSGKHNNWSMATDTGINLLDPQDDTHTNIQFLVFLVSVIRAVDIHADLLRASIASAANDHRLGANEAPPAIISIFLGDMLSDILKQIESGSPKRTLRGGTLDLGAKTLPQLPRHSGDRNRTSPFAFTGNKFEFRAVGSSASIAWPNTVLNTIVAESLDYVAGEMEKAVGKNGIGNPEKTLKAALPLLKKLIGQHKRVIFDGDNYTEAWHKEAAKRGLPHMEDSVAAFPTLGAKKTVDLFKKYGVLNKAEVDSRLAITVEKYIKQKTIEAETMVQMSRQLILPAALEHQRRVAEALAATEASGLKDARLRKALQEYISTVGEFAD
;
A
#
# COMPACT_ATOMS: atom_id res chain seq x y z
N MET A 1 -15.08 -44.93 -49.24
CA MET A 1 -15.51 -45.31 -47.90
C MET A 1 -15.38 -44.08 -47.01
N THR A 2 -16.48 -43.59 -46.52
CA THR A 2 -16.69 -42.32 -45.83
C THR A 2 -16.03 -42.29 -44.44
N PRO A 3 -15.44 -41.16 -44.02
CA PRO A 3 -15.00 -41.01 -42.63
C PRO A 3 -16.14 -40.54 -41.73
N ASN A 4 -16.25 -41.20 -40.57
CA ASN A 4 -17.22 -40.91 -39.50
C ASN A 4 -17.03 -39.52 -38.91
N ARG A 5 -18.15 -38.81 -38.74
CA ARG A 5 -18.29 -37.58 -37.97
C ARG A 5 -18.06 -37.85 -36.50
N ILE A 6 -17.10 -37.15 -35.90
CA ILE A 6 -16.96 -37.00 -34.46
C ILE A 6 -17.92 -35.90 -33.99
N GLY A 7 -18.75 -36.26 -33.04
CA GLY A 7 -19.83 -35.40 -32.55
C GLY A 7 -19.32 -34.11 -31.87
N ASN A 8 -19.98 -33.03 -32.21
CA ASN A 8 -19.87 -31.73 -31.59
C ASN A 8 -20.49 -31.79 -30.17
N ASN A 9 -19.67 -31.89 -29.16
CA ASN A 9 -20.10 -31.58 -27.80
C ASN A 9 -20.17 -30.06 -27.67
N GLY A 10 -21.39 -29.55 -27.54
CA GLY A 10 -21.66 -28.14 -27.42
C GLY A 10 -20.99 -27.55 -26.17
N HIS A 11 -20.04 -26.66 -26.42
CA HIS A 11 -19.69 -25.68 -25.41
C HIS A 11 -20.89 -24.74 -25.24
N SER A 12 -21.53 -24.82 -24.07
CA SER A 12 -22.48 -23.81 -23.66
C SER A 12 -21.71 -22.49 -23.55
N SER A 13 -21.96 -21.58 -24.48
CA SER A 13 -21.56 -20.19 -24.34
C SER A 13 -22.26 -19.66 -23.08
N SER A 14 -21.50 -19.47 -22.02
CA SER A 14 -21.95 -18.68 -20.91
C SER A 14 -22.25 -17.26 -21.44
N THR A 15 -23.50 -16.97 -21.62
CA THR A 15 -23.98 -15.61 -21.85
C THR A 15 -23.51 -14.76 -20.70
N VAL A 16 -22.62 -13.82 -21.00
CA VAL A 16 -22.29 -12.71 -20.11
C VAL A 16 -23.62 -12.00 -19.85
N THR A 17 -24.19 -12.21 -18.67
CA THR A 17 -25.34 -11.43 -18.21
C THR A 17 -24.84 -10.01 -17.98
N THR A 18 -25.09 -9.15 -18.97
CA THR A 18 -25.01 -7.70 -18.77
C THR A 18 -25.96 -7.33 -17.65
N ALA A 19 -25.46 -6.62 -16.64
CA ALA A 19 -26.31 -6.02 -15.61
C ALA A 19 -27.44 -5.23 -16.27
N PRO A 20 -28.65 -5.19 -15.67
CA PRO A 20 -29.79 -4.48 -16.24
C PRO A 20 -29.42 -3.01 -16.45
N SER A 21 -29.44 -2.55 -17.68
CA SER A 21 -29.25 -1.16 -18.05
C SER A 21 -30.39 -0.35 -17.44
N SER A 22 -30.09 0.58 -16.56
CA SER A 22 -30.91 1.74 -16.33
C SER A 22 -31.01 2.51 -17.67
N ASN A 23 -32.17 2.88 -18.07
CA ASN A 23 -32.51 3.50 -19.35
C ASN A 23 -31.46 4.52 -19.85
N GLY A 24 -30.89 4.27 -21.03
CA GLY A 24 -30.36 5.29 -21.94
C GLY A 24 -28.87 5.60 -21.75
N THR A 25 -28.06 5.21 -22.72
CA THR A 25 -26.85 5.86 -23.27
C THR A 25 -26.10 6.86 -22.35
N GLY A 26 -25.52 6.42 -21.25
CA GLY A 26 -24.64 7.27 -20.46
C GLY A 26 -24.06 6.51 -19.30
N LEU A 27 -22.76 6.33 -19.29
CA LEU A 27 -22.01 6.07 -18.05
C LEU A 27 -22.36 7.22 -17.10
N ASP A 28 -22.75 6.90 -15.85
CA ASP A 28 -23.01 7.92 -14.84
C ASP A 28 -21.80 8.86 -14.73
N ARG A 29 -22.05 10.16 -14.71
CA ARG A 29 -20.96 11.14 -14.60
C ARG A 29 -20.30 11.02 -13.23
N VAL A 30 -18.98 11.00 -13.19
CA VAL A 30 -18.19 10.82 -11.95
C VAL A 30 -18.57 11.87 -10.90
N ASP A 31 -18.77 13.14 -11.30
CA ASP A 31 -19.18 14.22 -10.40
C ASP A 31 -20.56 14.04 -9.76
N GLN A 32 -21.41 13.19 -10.33
CA GLN A 32 -22.73 12.86 -9.80
C GLN A 32 -22.72 11.66 -8.85
N ILE A 33 -21.81 10.70 -9.07
CA ILE A 33 -21.74 9.46 -8.29
C ILE A 33 -20.66 9.49 -7.18
N PHE A 34 -19.71 10.42 -7.26
CA PHE A 34 -18.58 10.45 -6.32
C PHE A 34 -19.08 10.63 -4.87
N GLY A 35 -18.75 9.65 -4.03
CA GLY A 35 -19.19 9.62 -2.63
C GLY A 35 -20.67 9.33 -2.41
N ALA A 36 -21.39 8.80 -3.41
CA ALA A 36 -22.82 8.50 -3.29
C ALA A 36 -23.13 7.44 -2.22
N ASP A 37 -22.16 6.56 -1.94
CA ASP A 37 -22.26 5.53 -0.90
C ASP A 37 -21.44 5.89 0.35
N VAL A 38 -21.16 7.17 0.58
CA VAL A 38 -20.37 7.65 1.74
C VAL A 38 -21.21 8.61 2.58
N PHE A 39 -21.15 8.46 3.91
CA PHE A 39 -21.72 9.43 4.84
C PHE A 39 -20.83 10.68 4.88
N THR A 40 -20.91 11.47 3.81
CA THR A 40 -20.05 12.63 3.55
C THR A 40 -20.38 13.81 4.48
N ARG A 41 -19.52 14.82 4.50
CA ARG A 41 -19.83 16.10 5.18
C ARG A 41 -21.09 16.77 4.65
N ARG A 42 -21.46 16.52 3.40
CA ARG A 42 -22.72 17.00 2.82
C ARG A 42 -23.89 16.33 3.50
N GLU A 43 -23.88 14.99 3.65
CA GLU A 43 -24.89 14.21 4.37
C GLU A 43 -24.95 14.63 5.85
N MET A 44 -23.79 14.72 6.52
CA MET A 44 -23.70 15.18 7.90
C MET A 44 -24.33 16.56 8.09
N ARG A 45 -24.06 17.50 7.18
CA ARG A 45 -24.61 18.88 7.28
C ARG A 45 -26.13 18.92 7.09
N GLN A 46 -26.69 18.04 6.28
CA GLN A 46 -28.13 17.98 6.03
C GLN A 46 -28.89 17.32 7.17
N ARG A 47 -28.29 16.36 7.87
CA ARG A 47 -28.94 15.47 8.83
C ARG A 47 -28.64 15.81 10.29
N LEU A 48 -27.52 16.45 10.56
CA LEU A 48 -27.11 16.76 11.94
C LEU A 48 -27.52 18.18 12.37
N PRO A 49 -27.91 18.38 13.64
CA PRO A 49 -28.02 19.72 14.22
C PRO A 49 -26.71 20.50 14.06
N LYS A 50 -26.80 21.82 13.86
CA LYS A 50 -25.63 22.68 13.58
C LYS A 50 -24.51 22.60 14.62
N ASN A 51 -24.85 22.46 15.91
CA ASN A 51 -23.89 22.33 16.99
C ASN A 51 -23.16 20.97 16.95
N VAL A 52 -23.87 19.87 16.69
CA VAL A 52 -23.32 18.52 16.55
C VAL A 52 -22.40 18.46 15.34
N PHE A 53 -22.85 18.96 14.18
CA PHE A 53 -22.02 19.05 12.97
C PHE A 53 -20.73 19.83 13.20
N LYS A 54 -20.79 21.01 13.88
CA LYS A 54 -19.60 21.79 14.21
C LYS A 54 -18.66 21.07 15.17
N SER A 55 -19.20 20.34 16.16
CA SER A 55 -18.39 19.56 17.10
C SER A 55 -17.65 18.45 16.38
N LEU A 56 -18.34 17.69 15.55
CA LEU A 56 -17.76 16.61 14.75
C LEU A 56 -16.69 17.13 13.76
N CYS A 57 -16.95 18.26 13.09
CA CYS A 57 -15.96 18.89 12.21
C CYS A 57 -14.68 19.31 12.94
N ARG A 58 -14.78 19.79 14.18
CA ARG A 58 -13.57 20.10 14.98
C ARG A 58 -12.71 18.86 15.25
N THR A 59 -13.35 17.73 15.54
CA THR A 59 -12.63 16.46 15.69
C THR A 59 -11.95 16.05 14.38
N ILE A 60 -12.67 16.10 13.27
CA ILE A 60 -12.17 15.71 11.96
C ILE A 60 -11.03 16.61 11.45
N ASP A 61 -11.22 17.93 11.54
CA ASP A 61 -10.32 18.91 10.92
C ASP A 61 -9.15 19.28 11.84
N GLN A 62 -9.40 19.42 13.12
CA GLN A 62 -8.44 19.95 14.10
C GLN A 62 -7.86 18.89 15.03
N GLY A 63 -8.36 17.65 14.98
CA GLY A 63 -7.95 16.58 15.91
C GLY A 63 -8.41 16.81 17.34
N ALA A 64 -9.49 17.62 17.54
CA ALA A 64 -10.07 17.80 18.86
C ALA A 64 -10.66 16.48 19.39
N PRO A 65 -10.65 16.23 20.71
CA PRO A 65 -11.30 15.06 21.27
C PRO A 65 -12.76 14.95 20.84
N LEU A 66 -13.21 13.73 20.56
CA LEU A 66 -14.62 13.48 20.26
C LEU A 66 -15.48 13.77 21.49
N ASP A 67 -16.53 14.57 21.30
CA ASP A 67 -17.53 14.80 22.34
C ASP A 67 -18.48 13.58 22.40
N PRO A 68 -18.50 12.81 23.51
CA PRO A 68 -19.36 11.64 23.62
C PRO A 68 -20.87 11.95 23.49
N LEU A 69 -21.28 13.19 23.83
CA LEU A 69 -22.69 13.61 23.78
C LEU A 69 -23.25 13.69 22.36
N VAL A 70 -22.40 13.70 21.34
CA VAL A 70 -22.87 13.74 19.94
C VAL A 70 -23.14 12.35 19.35
N ALA A 71 -22.71 11.28 20.02
CA ALA A 71 -22.71 9.92 19.46
C ALA A 71 -24.11 9.43 19.11
N ASP A 72 -25.10 9.59 19.99
CA ASP A 72 -26.49 9.15 19.72
C ASP A 72 -27.11 9.89 18.54
N VAL A 73 -26.87 11.19 18.42
CA VAL A 73 -27.39 12.02 17.33
C VAL A 73 -26.75 11.62 15.99
N VAL A 74 -25.44 11.35 16.00
CA VAL A 74 -24.71 10.90 14.81
C VAL A 74 -25.15 9.50 14.41
N ALA A 75 -25.30 8.58 15.37
CA ALA A 75 -25.76 7.21 15.15
C ALA A 75 -27.16 7.19 14.50
N ALA A 76 -28.09 7.97 15.04
CA ALA A 76 -29.45 8.08 14.48
C ALA A 76 -29.43 8.61 13.03
N ALA A 77 -28.69 9.69 12.78
CA ALA A 77 -28.57 10.26 11.43
C ALA A 77 -27.89 9.31 10.43
N MET A 78 -26.86 8.58 10.87
CA MET A 78 -26.14 7.59 10.07
C MET A 78 -27.02 6.39 9.74
N LYS A 79 -27.77 5.88 10.73
CA LYS A 79 -28.75 4.80 10.57
C LYS A 79 -29.84 5.19 9.55
N ASP A 80 -30.45 6.36 9.72
CA ASP A 80 -31.53 6.80 8.84
C ASP A 80 -31.02 6.95 7.40
N TRP A 81 -29.85 7.54 7.20
CA TRP A 81 -29.20 7.60 5.89
C TRP A 81 -28.93 6.21 5.30
N ALA A 82 -28.43 5.28 6.11
CA ALA A 82 -28.10 3.94 5.65
C ALA A 82 -29.37 3.16 5.22
N ILE A 83 -30.44 3.23 6.02
CA ILE A 83 -31.72 2.58 5.73
C ILE A 83 -32.37 3.16 4.46
N GLU A 84 -32.38 4.48 4.29
CA GLU A 84 -32.85 5.14 3.06
C GLU A 84 -32.11 4.66 1.81
N ASN A 85 -30.87 4.24 1.97
CA ASN A 85 -30.01 3.67 0.91
C ASN A 85 -30.05 2.14 0.83
N GLY A 86 -30.95 1.48 1.58
CA GLY A 86 -31.21 0.05 1.53
C GLY A 86 -30.39 -0.82 2.47
N ALA A 87 -29.65 -0.23 3.41
CA ALA A 87 -28.90 -1.00 4.39
C ALA A 87 -29.81 -1.74 5.36
N THR A 88 -29.48 -2.98 5.65
CA THR A 88 -30.15 -3.85 6.64
C THR A 88 -29.27 -4.18 7.83
N HIS A 89 -27.97 -4.09 7.63
CA HIS A 89 -26.93 -4.43 8.61
C HIS A 89 -25.91 -3.29 8.71
N PHE A 90 -25.19 -3.28 9.81
CA PHE A 90 -23.97 -2.48 10.00
C PHE A 90 -22.82 -3.37 10.42
N THR A 91 -21.60 -2.89 10.26
CA THR A 91 -20.40 -3.53 10.76
C THR A 91 -19.39 -2.48 11.22
N HIS A 92 -18.69 -2.77 12.30
CA HIS A 92 -17.43 -2.11 12.60
C HIS A 92 -16.37 -2.68 11.66
N TRP A 93 -15.93 -1.85 10.71
CA TRP A 93 -14.94 -2.19 9.71
C TRP A 93 -13.56 -1.78 10.22
N PHE A 94 -12.63 -2.73 10.37
CA PHE A 94 -11.31 -2.48 10.94
C PHE A 94 -10.21 -3.31 10.25
N GLN A 95 -8.95 -3.00 10.54
CA GLN A 95 -7.77 -3.56 9.90
C GLN A 95 -6.88 -4.25 10.94
N PRO A 96 -7.17 -5.52 11.31
CA PRO A 96 -6.35 -6.28 12.25
C PRO A 96 -4.97 -6.58 11.68
N LEU A 97 -4.06 -7.12 12.51
CA LEU A 97 -2.68 -7.44 12.12
C LEU A 97 -2.56 -8.61 11.13
N THR A 98 -3.67 -9.13 10.62
CA THR A 98 -3.71 -10.12 9.53
C THR A 98 -3.32 -9.53 8.17
N GLY A 99 -3.47 -8.22 8.00
CA GLY A 99 -3.29 -7.51 6.72
C GLY A 99 -4.52 -7.52 5.81
N LEU A 100 -5.66 -8.00 6.33
CA LEU A 100 -6.99 -7.96 5.70
C LEU A 100 -7.89 -7.04 6.50
N THR A 101 -9.07 -6.72 5.96
CA THR A 101 -10.16 -6.09 6.70
C THR A 101 -10.94 -7.12 7.50
N ALA A 102 -11.57 -6.71 8.58
CA ALA A 102 -12.41 -7.54 9.40
C ALA A 102 -13.79 -6.89 9.61
N GLU A 103 -14.81 -7.73 9.61
CA GLU A 103 -16.21 -7.34 9.67
C GLU A 103 -16.99 -8.34 10.52
N LYS A 104 -17.99 -7.84 11.26
CA LYS A 104 -19.03 -8.62 11.92
C LYS A 104 -20.35 -7.90 11.67
N HIS A 105 -21.20 -8.47 10.82
CA HIS A 105 -22.45 -7.84 10.41
C HIS A 105 -23.52 -8.05 11.46
N ASP A 106 -23.93 -6.97 12.11
CA ASP A 106 -25.06 -6.95 13.03
C ASP A 106 -26.26 -6.28 12.34
N SER A 107 -27.48 -6.83 12.57
CA SER A 107 -28.70 -6.28 11.99
C SER A 107 -29.08 -4.97 12.66
N LEU A 108 -29.61 -4.03 11.88
CA LEU A 108 -30.14 -2.75 12.39
C LEU A 108 -31.52 -2.88 13.05
N ILE A 109 -32.02 -4.09 13.33
CA ILE A 109 -33.36 -4.32 13.90
C ILE A 109 -33.29 -4.66 15.39
N SER A 110 -34.33 -4.21 16.12
CA SER A 110 -34.63 -4.62 17.48
C SER A 110 -36.11 -5.02 17.58
N PRO A 111 -36.47 -5.96 18.49
CA PRO A 111 -37.88 -6.30 18.71
C PRO A 111 -38.69 -5.08 19.21
N ASP A 112 -39.90 -4.88 18.72
CA ASP A 112 -40.79 -3.80 19.16
C ASP A 112 -41.64 -4.17 20.41
N GLY A 113 -41.50 -5.40 20.91
CA GLY A 113 -42.25 -5.94 22.04
C GLY A 113 -43.71 -6.34 21.70
N GLN A 114 -44.10 -6.21 20.43
CA GLN A 114 -45.47 -6.53 19.96
C GLN A 114 -45.51 -7.61 18.87
N GLY A 115 -44.38 -8.28 18.65
CA GLY A 115 -44.20 -9.31 17.62
C GLY A 115 -43.66 -8.80 16.28
N GLY A 116 -43.30 -7.53 16.21
CA GLY A 116 -42.62 -6.86 15.09
C GLY A 116 -41.19 -6.43 15.42
N VAL A 117 -40.61 -5.63 14.53
CA VAL A 117 -39.28 -5.07 14.69
C VAL A 117 -39.26 -3.58 14.37
N ILE A 118 -38.37 -2.86 15.02
CA ILE A 118 -38.01 -1.47 14.71
C ILE A 118 -36.55 -1.39 14.29
N PHE A 119 -36.19 -0.39 13.50
CA PHE A 119 -34.80 -0.07 13.21
C PHE A 119 -34.19 0.69 14.40
N ASN A 120 -33.10 0.16 14.94
CA ASN A 120 -32.39 0.74 16.07
C ASN A 120 -30.89 0.70 15.82
N PHE A 121 -30.21 1.78 16.21
CA PHE A 121 -28.75 1.89 16.25
C PHE A 121 -28.39 3.04 17.21
N SER A 122 -27.77 2.71 18.31
CA SER A 122 -27.45 3.65 19.39
C SER A 122 -26.06 4.27 19.24
N GLY A 123 -25.82 5.36 19.94
CA GLY A 123 -24.49 5.96 20.05
C GLY A 123 -23.47 5.03 20.69
N SER A 124 -23.89 4.16 21.62
CA SER A 124 -23.01 3.15 22.19
C SER A 124 -22.58 2.11 21.17
N GLU A 125 -23.48 1.66 20.30
CA GLU A 125 -23.18 0.74 19.18
C GLU A 125 -22.33 1.41 18.11
N LEU A 126 -22.46 2.73 17.89
CA LEU A 126 -21.58 3.47 17.01
C LEU A 126 -20.16 3.56 17.57
N VAL A 127 -20.01 3.93 18.85
CA VAL A 127 -18.72 4.24 19.45
C VAL A 127 -17.88 3.01 19.73
N GLN A 128 -18.52 1.91 20.14
CA GLN A 128 -17.84 0.71 20.61
C GLN A 128 -18.51 -0.57 20.14
N GLY A 129 -17.70 -1.53 19.68
CA GLY A 129 -18.08 -2.91 19.48
C GLY A 129 -17.18 -3.84 20.30
N GLU A 130 -17.65 -5.06 20.58
CA GLU A 130 -16.90 -6.08 21.30
C GLU A 130 -16.73 -7.33 20.41
N PRO A 131 -15.81 -7.33 19.42
CA PRO A 131 -15.51 -8.54 18.68
C PRO A 131 -14.75 -9.53 19.55
N ASP A 132 -14.87 -10.83 19.25
CA ASP A 132 -14.04 -11.86 19.88
C ASP A 132 -12.58 -11.70 19.45
N ALA A 133 -11.76 -11.08 20.31
CA ALA A 133 -10.36 -10.83 20.05
C ALA A 133 -9.51 -12.12 20.05
N SER A 134 -10.03 -13.27 20.53
CA SER A 134 -9.33 -14.57 20.45
C SER A 134 -9.17 -15.05 19.02
N SER A 135 -10.03 -14.60 18.11
CA SER A 135 -9.99 -14.90 16.68
C SER A 135 -8.92 -14.16 15.90
N PHE A 136 -8.24 -13.18 16.53
CA PHE A 136 -7.25 -12.33 15.87
C PHE A 136 -5.86 -12.52 16.47
N PRO A 137 -4.77 -12.42 15.66
CA PRO A 137 -3.42 -12.59 16.15
C PRO A 137 -3.06 -11.47 17.15
N SER A 138 -2.48 -11.88 18.28
CA SER A 138 -2.03 -10.96 19.33
C SER A 138 -0.52 -10.99 19.58
N GLY A 139 0.20 -11.95 18.95
CA GLY A 139 1.65 -12.08 19.10
C GLY A 139 2.11 -12.25 20.56
N GLY A 140 1.29 -12.91 21.40
CA GLY A 140 1.58 -13.09 22.82
C GLY A 140 1.24 -11.88 23.72
N LEU A 141 0.63 -10.83 23.17
CA LEU A 141 0.22 -9.64 23.92
C LEU A 141 -0.84 -9.97 24.99
N ARG A 142 -1.63 -11.02 24.76
CA ARG A 142 -2.64 -11.54 25.67
C ARG A 142 -2.63 -13.07 25.72
N ALA A 143 -3.22 -13.63 26.75
CA ALA A 143 -3.39 -15.07 26.87
C ALA A 143 -4.53 -15.59 25.95
N THR A 144 -4.45 -16.84 25.51
CA THR A 144 -5.40 -17.45 24.57
C THR A 144 -6.84 -17.53 25.09
N PHE A 145 -7.04 -17.54 26.40
CA PHE A 145 -8.38 -17.59 27.02
C PHE A 145 -9.03 -16.20 27.15
N GLU A 146 -8.30 -15.12 26.86
CA GLU A 146 -8.82 -13.75 26.90
C GLU A 146 -9.50 -13.43 25.57
N ALA A 147 -10.83 -13.44 25.55
CA ALA A 147 -11.61 -13.24 24.32
C ALA A 147 -12.02 -11.79 24.07
N ARG A 148 -12.03 -10.94 25.13
CA ARG A 148 -12.54 -9.57 24.99
C ARG A 148 -11.56 -8.64 24.30
N GLY A 149 -12.06 -7.89 23.31
CA GLY A 149 -11.42 -6.76 22.69
C GLY A 149 -12.46 -5.74 22.29
N TYR A 150 -12.02 -4.57 21.87
CA TYR A 150 -12.92 -3.48 21.51
C TYR A 150 -12.57 -2.90 20.15
N THR A 151 -13.60 -2.58 19.37
CA THR A 151 -13.50 -1.63 18.27
C THR A 151 -13.92 -0.25 18.75
N ALA A 152 -13.26 0.79 18.26
CA ALA A 152 -13.59 2.17 18.61
C ALA A 152 -13.79 2.99 17.34
N TRP A 153 -14.93 3.67 17.22
CA TRP A 153 -15.27 4.50 16.08
C TRP A 153 -14.18 5.55 15.79
N ASP A 154 -13.75 5.61 14.53
CA ASP A 154 -12.88 6.67 14.03
C ASP A 154 -13.71 7.69 13.23
N PRO A 155 -14.07 8.84 13.81
CA PRO A 155 -14.84 9.86 13.11
C PRO A 155 -14.05 10.57 12.00
N THR A 156 -12.74 10.39 11.92
CA THR A 156 -11.88 11.01 10.91
C THR A 156 -11.91 10.27 9.57
N SER A 157 -12.44 9.04 9.56
CA SER A 157 -12.74 8.27 8.35
C SER A 157 -14.25 8.15 8.19
N PRO A 158 -14.82 8.53 7.04
CA PRO A 158 -16.28 8.51 6.86
C PRO A 158 -16.82 7.08 6.76
N ALA A 159 -17.99 6.85 7.34
CA ALA A 159 -18.73 5.60 7.14
C ALA A 159 -19.23 5.49 5.68
N PHE A 160 -19.36 4.28 5.19
CA PHE A 160 -19.72 4.00 3.80
C PHE A 160 -20.63 2.78 3.67
N LEU A 161 -21.30 2.66 2.54
CA LEU A 161 -22.18 1.54 2.22
C LEU A 161 -21.49 0.57 1.26
N MET A 162 -21.25 -0.64 1.74
CA MET A 162 -20.79 -1.73 0.87
C MET A 162 -22.00 -2.41 0.25
N ARG A 163 -22.08 -2.39 -1.10
CA ARG A 163 -23.15 -3.01 -1.85
C ARG A 163 -22.74 -4.38 -2.37
N GLY A 164 -23.44 -5.42 -1.97
CA GLY A 164 -23.40 -6.75 -2.56
C GLY A 164 -24.52 -6.94 -3.60
N GLU A 165 -24.66 -8.18 -4.10
CA GLU A 165 -25.72 -8.49 -5.08
C GLU A 165 -27.13 -8.30 -4.52
N ASN A 166 -27.35 -8.70 -3.26
CA ASN A 166 -28.66 -8.67 -2.60
C ASN A 166 -28.62 -8.06 -1.20
N ASN A 167 -27.57 -7.31 -0.87
CA ASN A 167 -27.42 -6.70 0.44
C ASN A 167 -26.74 -5.34 0.35
N VAL A 168 -27.01 -4.51 1.36
CA VAL A 168 -26.27 -3.27 1.62
C VAL A 168 -25.91 -3.26 3.10
N THR A 169 -24.63 -3.05 3.39
CA THR A 169 -24.11 -3.01 4.76
C THR A 169 -23.49 -1.64 5.03
N LEU A 170 -23.86 -1.04 6.15
CA LEU A 170 -23.21 0.15 6.67
C LEU A 170 -21.86 -0.24 7.30
N CYS A 171 -20.77 0.17 6.67
CA CYS A 171 -19.42 -0.04 7.16
C CYS A 171 -18.95 1.21 7.92
N ILE A 172 -18.59 1.03 9.18
CA ILE A 172 -18.16 2.10 10.08
C ILE A 172 -16.66 1.90 10.36
N PRO A 173 -15.77 2.77 9.85
CA PRO A 173 -14.34 2.65 10.13
C PRO A 173 -14.04 2.75 11.62
N THR A 174 -13.30 1.78 12.15
CA THR A 174 -12.95 1.68 13.57
C THR A 174 -11.49 1.31 13.76
N ALA A 175 -10.97 1.64 14.93
CA ALA A 175 -9.76 1.08 15.49
C ALA A 175 -10.06 -0.22 16.25
N PHE A 176 -9.04 -1.06 16.48
CA PHE A 176 -9.20 -2.32 17.21
C PHE A 176 -8.12 -2.47 18.29
N VAL A 177 -8.56 -2.73 19.53
CA VAL A 177 -7.68 -2.86 20.70
C VAL A 177 -7.98 -4.10 21.52
N SER A 178 -6.98 -4.55 22.30
CA SER A 178 -7.18 -5.51 23.37
C SER A 178 -8.08 -4.91 24.46
N TRP A 179 -8.59 -5.74 25.36
CA TRP A 179 -9.38 -5.22 26.50
C TRP A 179 -8.55 -4.35 27.47
N THR A 180 -7.23 -4.46 27.44
CA THR A 180 -6.28 -3.64 28.20
C THR A 180 -5.82 -2.39 27.44
N GLY A 181 -6.27 -2.20 26.19
CA GLY A 181 -6.09 -0.98 25.41
C GLY A 181 -4.88 -0.97 24.46
N GLU A 182 -4.15 -2.08 24.31
CA GLU A 182 -3.09 -2.19 23.32
C GLU A 182 -3.66 -2.31 21.91
N ALA A 183 -3.04 -1.62 20.97
CA ALA A 183 -3.43 -1.65 19.56
C ALA A 183 -3.19 -3.04 18.93
N LEU A 184 -4.26 -3.66 18.46
CA LEU A 184 -4.26 -4.94 17.72
C LEU A 184 -4.51 -4.72 16.21
N ASP A 185 -4.41 -3.48 15.74
CA ASP A 185 -4.63 -3.06 14.37
C ASP A 185 -3.45 -2.28 13.78
N THR A 186 -3.60 -1.86 12.54
CA THR A 186 -2.62 -1.01 11.84
C THR A 186 -3.00 0.48 11.90
N LYS A 187 -4.25 0.81 12.22
CA LYS A 187 -4.78 2.18 12.18
C LYS A 187 -4.33 3.03 13.36
N ILE A 188 -4.41 2.50 14.59
CA ILE A 188 -4.00 3.24 15.79
C ILE A 188 -2.55 3.72 15.72
N PRO A 189 -1.56 2.86 15.39
CA PRO A 189 -0.19 3.33 15.27
C PRO A 189 -0.01 4.40 14.19
N LEU A 190 -0.74 4.31 13.08
CA LEU A 190 -0.71 5.32 12.03
C LEU A 190 -1.22 6.67 12.54
N LEU A 191 -2.38 6.70 13.19
CA LEU A 191 -2.94 7.93 13.78
C LEU A 191 -2.00 8.55 14.81
N ARG A 192 -1.44 7.73 15.73
CA ARG A 192 -0.46 8.18 16.72
C ARG A 192 0.81 8.74 16.07
N SER A 193 1.29 8.14 14.99
CA SER A 193 2.48 8.61 14.27
C SER A 193 2.25 9.94 13.55
N MET A 194 1.04 10.14 13.00
CA MET A 194 0.64 11.41 12.38
C MET A 194 0.57 12.53 13.42
N GLU A 195 0.05 12.24 14.61
CA GLU A 195 -0.01 13.20 15.71
C GLU A 195 1.39 13.61 16.19
N ALA A 196 2.29 12.62 16.38
CA ALA A 196 3.67 12.88 16.76
C ALA A 196 4.39 13.76 15.72
N LEU A 197 4.21 13.47 14.42
CA LEU A 197 4.80 14.27 13.35
C LEU A 197 4.22 15.70 13.34
N SER A 198 2.90 15.83 13.46
CA SER A 198 2.20 17.13 13.51
C SER A 198 2.77 18.02 14.61
N HIS A 199 2.93 17.47 15.82
CA HIS A 199 3.45 18.20 16.96
C HIS A 199 4.83 18.83 16.67
N HIS A 200 5.74 18.06 16.09
CA HIS A 200 7.10 18.54 15.82
C HIS A 200 7.21 19.40 14.56
N ALA A 201 6.39 19.16 13.54
CA ALA A 201 6.31 20.01 12.36
C ALA A 201 5.80 21.42 12.71
N LEU A 202 4.79 21.53 13.58
CA LEU A 202 4.29 22.82 14.08
C LEU A 202 5.36 23.62 14.82
N ARG A 203 6.29 22.99 15.55
CA ARG A 203 7.43 23.68 16.19
C ARG A 203 8.31 24.36 15.15
N ILE A 204 8.58 23.67 14.02
CA ILE A 204 9.34 24.26 12.90
C ILE A 204 8.59 25.47 12.31
N LEU A 205 7.28 25.34 12.05
CA LEU A 205 6.47 26.44 11.49
C LEU A 205 6.45 27.66 12.41
N ARG A 206 6.34 27.46 13.73
CA ARG A 206 6.41 28.55 14.73
C ARG A 206 7.75 29.27 14.73
N LEU A 207 8.85 28.54 14.56
CA LEU A 207 10.18 29.16 14.44
C LEU A 207 10.26 30.11 13.26
N PHE A 208 9.66 29.75 12.12
CA PHE A 208 9.58 30.61 10.94
C PHE A 208 8.51 31.69 11.02
N GLY A 209 7.62 31.65 12.01
CA GLY A 209 6.51 32.61 12.16
C GLY A 209 5.41 32.45 11.12
N VAL A 210 5.23 31.25 10.57
CA VAL A 210 4.24 30.91 9.52
C VAL A 210 3.16 29.96 10.02
N ASP A 211 2.98 29.87 11.31
CA ASP A 211 1.97 29.04 11.96
C ASP A 211 0.62 29.74 12.17
N ALA A 212 0.46 30.99 11.71
CA ALA A 212 -0.79 31.72 11.84
C ALA A 212 -1.94 31.01 11.13
N GLY A 213 -2.96 30.61 11.88
CA GLY A 213 -4.12 29.89 11.37
C GLY A 213 -3.90 28.40 11.12
N VAL A 214 -2.68 27.88 11.36
CA VAL A 214 -2.36 26.45 11.26
C VAL A 214 -2.57 25.79 12.63
N SER A 215 -3.51 24.87 12.71
CA SER A 215 -3.75 24.08 13.91
C SER A 215 -3.11 22.69 13.85
N ARG A 216 -2.89 22.17 12.66
CA ARG A 216 -2.39 20.80 12.45
C ARG A 216 -1.54 20.69 11.18
N VAL A 217 -0.56 19.80 11.24
CA VAL A 217 0.12 19.25 10.06
C VAL A 217 -0.27 17.78 9.95
N PHE A 218 -0.62 17.33 8.77
CA PHE A 218 -0.90 15.93 8.51
C PHE A 218 -0.04 15.39 7.37
N THR A 219 0.20 14.10 7.39
CA THR A 219 0.85 13.42 6.28
C THR A 219 -0.18 13.03 5.24
N THR A 220 0.21 13.11 3.98
CA THR A 220 -0.58 12.69 2.84
C THR A 220 0.10 11.53 2.13
N VAL A 221 -0.69 10.65 1.54
CA VAL A 221 -0.16 9.58 0.71
C VAL A 221 -1.09 9.29 -0.47
N GLY A 222 -0.50 9.08 -1.65
CA GLY A 222 -1.18 8.55 -2.84
C GLY A 222 -0.54 7.22 -3.20
N PRO A 223 -1.17 6.08 -2.88
CA PRO A 223 -0.61 4.77 -3.19
C PRO A 223 -0.93 4.37 -4.62
N GLU A 224 0.09 3.96 -5.37
CA GLU A 224 -0.07 3.36 -6.71
C GLU A 224 -0.19 1.85 -6.54
N GLN A 225 -1.34 1.27 -6.86
CA GLN A 225 -1.59 -0.17 -6.72
C GLN A 225 -1.30 -0.89 -8.02
N GLU A 226 -0.19 -1.61 -8.07
CA GLU A 226 0.08 -2.58 -9.12
C GLU A 226 -0.55 -3.92 -8.78
N TYR A 227 -0.98 -4.67 -9.79
CA TYR A 227 -1.60 -5.99 -9.64
C TYR A 227 -1.57 -6.78 -10.94
N PHE A 228 -1.74 -8.12 -10.84
CA PHE A 228 -1.91 -8.99 -12.00
C PHE A 228 -3.36 -9.40 -12.17
N LEU A 229 -3.79 -9.55 -13.41
CA LEU A 229 -5.05 -10.19 -13.78
C LEU A 229 -4.74 -11.47 -14.55
N VAL A 230 -5.34 -12.56 -14.11
CA VAL A 230 -5.26 -13.86 -14.77
C VAL A 230 -6.66 -14.36 -15.13
N ASP A 231 -6.75 -15.23 -16.14
CA ASP A 231 -8.00 -15.89 -16.46
C ASP A 231 -8.45 -16.76 -15.28
N ARG A 232 -9.72 -16.60 -14.86
CA ARG A 232 -10.27 -17.25 -13.67
C ARG A 232 -10.26 -18.77 -13.80
N ASP A 233 -10.57 -19.31 -14.99
CA ASP A 233 -10.69 -20.75 -15.19
C ASP A 233 -9.30 -21.41 -15.21
N LEU A 234 -8.28 -20.71 -15.73
CA LEU A 234 -6.88 -21.14 -15.66
C LEU A 234 -6.34 -21.04 -14.23
N TYR A 235 -6.73 -20.02 -13.47
CA TYR A 235 -6.35 -19.87 -12.06
C TYR A 235 -6.79 -21.09 -11.23
N TYR A 236 -8.04 -21.55 -11.40
CA TYR A 236 -8.56 -22.68 -10.64
C TYR A 236 -7.90 -24.03 -11.00
N GLN A 237 -7.16 -24.11 -12.09
CA GLN A 237 -6.38 -25.29 -12.48
C GLN A 237 -4.98 -25.35 -11.83
N ARG A 238 -4.59 -24.29 -11.09
CA ARG A 238 -3.26 -24.13 -10.51
C ARG A 238 -3.32 -24.08 -8.99
N PRO A 239 -3.03 -25.22 -8.30
CA PRO A 239 -3.04 -25.26 -6.82
C PRO A 239 -2.11 -24.23 -6.18
N ASP A 240 -0.95 -23.96 -6.76
CA ASP A 240 -0.01 -22.97 -6.26
C ASP A 240 -0.57 -21.53 -6.33
N LEU A 241 -1.28 -21.16 -7.40
CA LEU A 241 -1.96 -19.87 -7.48
C LEU A 241 -3.10 -19.77 -6.47
N LEU A 242 -3.85 -20.86 -6.23
CA LEU A 242 -4.95 -20.91 -5.26
C LEU A 242 -4.46 -20.72 -3.83
N VAL A 243 -3.33 -21.35 -3.47
CA VAL A 243 -2.88 -21.45 -2.09
C VAL A 243 -1.82 -20.38 -1.76
N ALA A 244 -0.87 -20.14 -2.68
CA ALA A 244 0.25 -19.23 -2.47
C ALA A 244 0.14 -17.89 -3.26
N GLU A 245 -0.90 -17.71 -4.08
CA GLU A 245 -1.07 -16.58 -5.01
C GLU A 245 0.13 -16.39 -5.99
N ARG A 246 1.02 -17.38 -6.09
CA ARG A 246 2.18 -17.38 -6.98
C ARG A 246 2.44 -18.76 -7.57
N THR A 247 3.11 -18.80 -8.73
CA THR A 247 3.58 -20.06 -9.31
C THR A 247 4.79 -20.58 -8.54
N LEU A 248 4.72 -21.82 -8.06
CA LEU A 248 5.81 -22.52 -7.37
C LEU A 248 6.60 -23.39 -8.34
N PHE A 249 5.95 -23.95 -9.36
CA PHE A 249 6.56 -24.66 -10.48
C PHE A 249 6.37 -23.87 -11.77
N GLY A 250 7.45 -23.61 -12.40
CA GLY A 250 7.78 -22.67 -13.40
C GLY A 250 7.09 -22.71 -14.76
N ALA A 251 5.80 -22.49 -14.85
CA ALA A 251 5.29 -21.98 -16.12
C ALA A 251 5.58 -20.48 -16.20
N ARG A 252 6.40 -20.08 -17.14
CA ARG A 252 6.49 -18.66 -17.51
C ARG A 252 5.14 -18.22 -18.07
N PRO A 253 4.76 -16.93 -17.95
CA PRO A 253 3.58 -16.44 -18.65
C PRO A 253 3.72 -16.71 -20.16
N PRO A 254 2.61 -16.91 -20.88
CA PRO A 254 2.63 -17.26 -22.30
C PRO A 254 3.31 -16.20 -23.17
N LYS A 255 3.28 -14.94 -22.76
CA LYS A 255 3.98 -13.84 -23.41
C LYS A 255 5.11 -13.36 -22.49
N HIS A 256 6.33 -13.33 -23.01
CA HIS A 256 7.47 -12.82 -22.27
C HIS A 256 7.48 -11.29 -22.30
N GLN A 257 8.08 -10.68 -21.28
CA GLN A 257 8.31 -9.25 -21.18
C GLN A 257 9.49 -8.87 -22.11
N GLN A 258 9.17 -8.65 -23.38
CA GLN A 258 10.16 -8.27 -24.41
C GLN A 258 9.97 -6.80 -24.76
N LEU A 259 11.09 -6.07 -24.90
CA LEU A 259 11.12 -4.66 -25.28
C LEU A 259 10.26 -3.74 -24.39
N GLU A 260 9.73 -4.25 -23.29
CA GLU A 260 8.88 -3.51 -22.32
C GLU A 260 7.67 -2.81 -22.97
N ASP A 261 7.17 -3.36 -24.09
CA ASP A 261 6.13 -2.78 -24.94
C ASP A 261 4.72 -2.83 -24.32
N HIS A 262 4.56 -3.55 -23.20
CA HIS A 262 3.27 -3.66 -22.51
C HIS A 262 2.86 -2.37 -21.80
N TYR A 263 3.81 -1.64 -21.22
CA TYR A 263 3.58 -0.48 -20.38
C TYR A 263 2.71 0.60 -21.03
N PHE A 264 2.95 0.92 -22.30
CA PHE A 264 2.16 1.90 -23.05
C PHE A 264 1.23 1.26 -24.10
N GLY A 265 1.01 -0.05 -24.01
CA GLY A 265 0.09 -0.75 -24.89
C GLY A 265 -1.37 -0.35 -24.64
N THR A 266 -2.23 -0.62 -25.63
CA THR A 266 -3.68 -0.45 -25.44
C THR A 266 -4.18 -1.44 -24.39
N ILE A 267 -4.97 -0.95 -23.42
CA ILE A 267 -5.58 -1.82 -22.40
C ILE A 267 -6.55 -2.78 -23.08
N PRO A 268 -6.41 -4.11 -22.87
CA PRO A 268 -7.31 -5.09 -23.50
C PRO A 268 -8.78 -4.84 -23.12
N PRO A 269 -9.75 -4.97 -24.04
CA PRO A 269 -11.15 -4.60 -23.78
C PRO A 269 -11.78 -5.25 -22.54
N ARG A 270 -11.49 -6.54 -22.29
CA ARG A 270 -11.98 -7.26 -21.10
C ARG A 270 -11.40 -6.68 -19.79
N VAL A 271 -10.14 -6.30 -19.81
CA VAL A 271 -9.46 -5.67 -18.68
C VAL A 271 -9.98 -4.26 -18.46
N LEU A 272 -10.14 -3.48 -19.52
CA LEU A 272 -10.70 -2.13 -19.44
C LEU A 272 -12.12 -2.14 -18.87
N ALA A 273 -12.95 -3.13 -19.22
CA ALA A 273 -14.28 -3.30 -18.65
C ALA A 273 -14.22 -3.59 -17.15
N HIS A 274 -13.31 -4.46 -16.70
CA HIS A 274 -13.06 -4.70 -15.27
C HIS A 274 -12.61 -3.42 -14.55
N MET A 275 -11.61 -2.72 -15.09
CA MET A 275 -11.11 -1.47 -14.50
C MET A 275 -12.20 -0.42 -14.38
N SER A 276 -13.01 -0.23 -15.44
CA SER A 276 -14.11 0.75 -15.45
C SER A 276 -15.19 0.42 -14.42
N ALA A 277 -15.53 -0.86 -14.27
CA ALA A 277 -16.48 -1.30 -13.25
C ALA A 277 -15.94 -1.12 -11.81
N ALA A 278 -14.65 -1.40 -11.61
CA ALA A 278 -14.00 -1.18 -10.32
C ALA A 278 -13.93 0.31 -9.98
N GLU A 279 -13.53 1.16 -10.92
CA GLU A 279 -13.52 2.62 -10.74
C GLU A 279 -14.89 3.19 -10.43
N HIS A 280 -15.96 2.72 -11.10
CA HIS A 280 -17.32 3.16 -10.84
C HIS A 280 -17.72 2.90 -9.37
N GLU A 281 -17.44 1.71 -8.85
CA GLU A 281 -17.70 1.41 -7.44
C GLU A 281 -16.80 2.21 -6.49
N LEU A 282 -15.52 2.35 -6.81
CA LEU A 282 -14.57 3.14 -6.01
C LEU A 282 -14.98 4.62 -5.94
N TYR A 283 -15.47 5.22 -7.05
CA TYR A 283 -15.99 6.57 -7.03
C TYR A 283 -17.20 6.71 -6.12
N ARG A 284 -18.15 5.74 -6.14
CA ARG A 284 -19.28 5.73 -5.22
C ARG A 284 -18.83 5.67 -3.76
N LEU A 285 -17.75 4.92 -3.47
CA LEU A 285 -17.13 4.81 -2.15
C LEU A 285 -16.21 5.99 -1.80
N GLY A 286 -16.15 7.03 -2.64
CA GLY A 286 -15.37 8.23 -2.39
C GLY A 286 -13.86 8.10 -2.64
N VAL A 287 -13.40 6.99 -3.22
CA VAL A 287 -11.99 6.79 -3.57
C VAL A 287 -11.65 7.57 -4.83
N PRO A 288 -10.73 8.55 -4.78
CA PRO A 288 -10.46 9.44 -5.90
C PRO A 288 -9.49 8.82 -6.92
N VAL A 289 -9.90 7.74 -7.59
CA VAL A 289 -9.08 7.09 -8.63
C VAL A 289 -8.78 8.09 -9.74
N LYS A 290 -7.52 8.19 -10.15
CA LYS A 290 -7.05 9.15 -11.15
C LYS A 290 -6.50 8.48 -12.39
N THR A 291 -5.75 7.39 -12.24
CA THR A 291 -4.99 6.79 -13.34
C THR A 291 -5.19 5.28 -13.35
N ARG A 292 -5.26 4.73 -14.55
CA ARG A 292 -5.20 3.29 -14.83
C ARG A 292 -4.39 3.07 -16.10
N HIS A 293 -3.56 2.05 -16.13
CA HIS A 293 -2.78 1.67 -17.32
C HIS A 293 -2.26 0.23 -17.23
N ASN A 294 -1.68 -0.24 -18.33
CA ASN A 294 -0.89 -1.45 -18.33
C ASN A 294 0.45 -1.20 -17.63
N GLU A 295 0.93 -2.21 -16.91
CA GLU A 295 2.29 -2.28 -16.41
C GLU A 295 3.22 -3.03 -17.36
N VAL A 296 4.52 -3.08 -17.03
CA VAL A 296 5.57 -3.62 -17.89
C VAL A 296 5.38 -5.11 -18.16
N ALA A 297 4.96 -5.89 -17.16
CA ALA A 297 4.78 -7.33 -17.35
C ALA A 297 3.45 -7.67 -18.03
N PRO A 298 3.41 -8.76 -18.83
CA PRO A 298 2.17 -9.26 -19.41
C PRO A 298 1.14 -9.61 -18.34
N GLY A 299 -0.06 -9.05 -18.46
CA GLY A 299 -1.14 -9.26 -17.50
C GLY A 299 -0.99 -8.46 -16.20
N GLN A 300 -0.05 -7.52 -16.14
CA GLN A 300 0.14 -6.59 -15.04
C GLN A 300 -0.47 -5.23 -15.36
N TYR A 301 -1.08 -4.63 -14.33
CA TYR A 301 -1.82 -3.38 -14.44
C TYR A 301 -1.63 -2.55 -13.20
N GLU A 302 -1.94 -1.24 -13.32
CA GLU A 302 -1.92 -0.30 -12.20
C GLU A 302 -3.22 0.49 -12.11
N ILE A 303 -3.59 0.82 -10.88
CA ILE A 303 -4.61 1.80 -10.53
C ILE A 303 -4.06 2.74 -9.46
N ALA A 304 -4.14 4.05 -9.69
CA ALA A 304 -3.58 5.05 -8.79
C ALA A 304 -4.62 6.11 -8.43
N PRO A 305 -4.95 6.29 -7.13
CA PRO A 305 -5.79 7.38 -6.66
C PRO A 305 -4.99 8.67 -6.48
N LEU A 306 -5.70 9.79 -6.37
CA LEU A 306 -5.13 11.02 -5.85
C LEU A 306 -4.71 10.82 -4.38
N PHE A 307 -3.77 11.64 -3.92
CA PHE A 307 -3.33 11.60 -2.52
C PHE A 307 -4.42 12.13 -1.57
N GLU A 308 -4.46 11.53 -0.39
CA GLU A 308 -5.33 11.92 0.72
C GLU A 308 -4.52 11.93 2.03
N THR A 309 -5.15 12.29 3.15
CA THR A 309 -4.52 12.10 4.47
C THR A 309 -4.18 10.62 4.68
N SER A 310 -3.02 10.33 5.27
CA SER A 310 -2.45 8.98 5.27
C SER A 310 -3.37 7.91 5.87
N HIS A 311 -4.18 8.24 6.89
CA HIS A 311 -5.13 7.30 7.47
C HIS A 311 -6.30 7.00 6.54
N LEU A 312 -6.86 8.03 5.88
CA LEU A 312 -7.95 7.86 4.92
C LEU A 312 -7.46 7.12 3.66
N ALA A 313 -6.29 7.50 3.14
CA ALA A 313 -5.66 6.79 2.03
C ALA A 313 -5.40 5.31 2.35
N SER A 314 -5.08 4.98 3.62
CA SER A 314 -4.91 3.59 4.05
C SER A 314 -6.23 2.82 4.07
N ASP A 315 -7.32 3.44 4.51
CA ASP A 315 -8.65 2.84 4.46
C ASP A 315 -9.11 2.65 3.01
N HIS A 316 -9.00 3.68 2.19
CA HIS A 316 -9.37 3.62 0.76
C HIS A 316 -8.54 2.59 -0.01
N GLN A 317 -7.27 2.43 0.35
CA GLN A 317 -6.41 1.43 -0.26
C GLN A 317 -6.88 -0.01 0.05
N MET A 318 -7.33 -0.29 1.28
CA MET A 318 -7.89 -1.59 1.63
C MET A 318 -9.21 -1.85 0.89
N VAL A 319 -10.10 -0.85 0.84
CA VAL A 319 -11.35 -0.89 0.06
C VAL A 319 -11.06 -1.13 -1.44
N MET A 320 -10.02 -0.48 -1.97
CA MET A 320 -9.61 -0.66 -3.37
C MET A 320 -9.14 -2.08 -3.68
N MET A 321 -8.29 -2.67 -2.83
CA MET A 321 -7.84 -4.06 -2.99
C MET A 321 -9.02 -5.04 -2.98
N GLU A 322 -9.96 -4.85 -2.08
CA GLU A 322 -11.16 -5.66 -1.95
C GLU A 322 -12.08 -5.50 -3.17
N THR A 323 -12.33 -4.26 -3.60
CA THR A 323 -13.16 -3.95 -4.76
C THR A 323 -12.60 -4.57 -6.04
N LEU A 324 -11.30 -4.45 -6.29
CA LEU A 324 -10.63 -5.09 -7.43
C LEU A 324 -10.87 -6.61 -7.45
N LYS A 325 -10.66 -7.27 -6.29
CA LYS A 325 -10.87 -8.73 -6.15
C LYS A 325 -12.34 -9.12 -6.34
N ARG A 326 -13.27 -8.35 -5.80
CA ARG A 326 -14.72 -8.64 -5.83
C ARG A 326 -15.32 -8.48 -7.22
N ILE A 327 -14.83 -7.54 -8.01
CA ILE A 327 -15.34 -7.24 -9.36
C ILE A 327 -14.76 -8.16 -10.43
N ALA A 328 -13.51 -8.59 -10.33
CA ALA A 328 -12.83 -9.37 -11.35
C ALA A 328 -13.59 -10.64 -11.82
N PRO A 329 -14.24 -11.42 -10.94
CA PRO A 329 -14.99 -12.61 -11.35
C PRO A 329 -16.13 -12.34 -12.34
N ARG A 330 -16.72 -11.14 -12.33
CA ARG A 330 -17.79 -10.73 -13.27
C ARG A 330 -17.28 -10.69 -14.72
N PHE A 331 -15.97 -10.55 -14.91
CA PHE A 331 -15.30 -10.49 -16.20
C PHE A 331 -14.49 -11.77 -16.51
N GLY A 332 -14.71 -12.86 -15.76
CA GLY A 332 -13.93 -14.09 -15.91
C GLY A 332 -12.45 -13.93 -15.54
N LEU A 333 -12.14 -12.99 -14.66
CA LEU A 333 -10.78 -12.67 -14.24
C LEU A 333 -10.59 -12.95 -12.74
N LYS A 334 -9.33 -13.09 -12.33
CA LYS A 334 -8.87 -13.14 -10.95
C LYS A 334 -7.74 -12.15 -10.75
N VAL A 335 -7.82 -11.34 -9.69
CA VAL A 335 -6.76 -10.42 -9.26
C VAL A 335 -5.74 -11.17 -8.41
N LEU A 336 -4.47 -11.01 -8.70
CA LEU A 336 -3.35 -11.43 -7.86
C LEU A 336 -2.65 -10.18 -7.33
N LEU A 337 -2.59 -10.06 -6.01
CA LEU A 337 -1.90 -8.98 -5.32
C LEU A 337 -0.52 -9.41 -4.78
N HIS A 338 -0.14 -10.68 -4.99
CA HIS A 338 1.19 -11.15 -4.63
C HIS A 338 2.26 -10.33 -5.36
N GLU A 339 3.35 -9.99 -4.68
CA GLU A 339 4.42 -9.14 -5.19
C GLU A 339 5.17 -9.74 -6.40
N LYS A 340 5.24 -11.07 -6.49
CA LYS A 340 5.93 -11.78 -7.58
C LYS A 340 5.17 -13.06 -7.95
N PRO A 341 4.01 -12.97 -8.61
CA PRO A 341 3.25 -14.18 -8.97
C PRO A 341 3.98 -15.06 -10.01
N PHE A 342 4.81 -14.47 -10.86
CA PHE A 342 5.52 -15.15 -11.93
C PHE A 342 7.00 -14.79 -11.91
N THR A 343 7.87 -15.82 -11.95
CA THR A 343 9.32 -15.64 -11.99
C THR A 343 9.76 -15.15 -13.37
N GLY A 344 10.75 -14.24 -13.42
CA GLY A 344 11.40 -13.79 -14.66
C GLY A 344 10.75 -12.61 -15.36
N ILE A 345 9.68 -12.03 -14.77
CA ILE A 345 9.06 -10.79 -15.23
C ILE A 345 8.94 -9.80 -14.06
N ASN A 346 8.47 -8.58 -14.31
CA ASN A 346 8.27 -7.59 -13.24
C ASN A 346 7.35 -8.13 -12.14
N GLY A 347 7.62 -7.69 -10.91
CA GLY A 347 6.73 -7.87 -9.77
C GLY A 347 5.87 -6.63 -9.54
N SER A 348 4.90 -6.75 -8.65
CA SER A 348 3.98 -5.67 -8.29
C SER A 348 4.34 -5.06 -6.95
N GLY A 349 4.34 -3.75 -6.90
CA GLY A 349 4.53 -2.94 -5.70
C GLY A 349 3.32 -2.06 -5.39
N LYS A 350 3.55 -1.18 -4.45
CA LYS A 350 2.60 -0.15 -4.03
C LYS A 350 3.39 1.11 -3.70
N HIS A 351 3.66 1.93 -4.71
CA HIS A 351 4.47 3.13 -4.54
C HIS A 351 3.73 4.14 -3.67
N ASN A 352 4.29 4.48 -2.53
CA ASN A 352 3.70 5.44 -1.61
C ASN A 352 4.22 6.84 -1.91
N ASN A 353 3.42 7.67 -2.55
CA ASN A 353 3.68 9.09 -2.76
C ASN A 353 3.35 9.86 -1.49
N TRP A 354 4.34 10.05 -0.62
CA TRP A 354 4.19 10.61 0.71
C TRP A 354 4.64 12.07 0.78
N SER A 355 3.85 12.91 1.46
CA SER A 355 4.19 14.31 1.75
C SER A 355 3.63 14.76 3.10
N MET A 356 3.88 16.03 3.45
CA MET A 356 3.35 16.70 4.65
C MET A 356 2.65 18.00 4.25
N ALA A 357 1.46 18.24 4.79
CA ALA A 357 0.70 19.45 4.52
C ALA A 357 0.07 20.03 5.79
N THR A 358 -0.12 21.34 5.81
CA THR A 358 -0.89 22.03 6.85
C THR A 358 -2.40 21.86 6.60
N ASP A 359 -3.21 22.04 7.63
CA ASP A 359 -4.67 22.08 7.52
C ASP A 359 -5.18 23.29 6.72
N THR A 360 -4.31 24.25 6.41
CA THR A 360 -4.57 25.37 5.49
C THR A 360 -4.23 25.04 4.03
N GLY A 361 -3.76 23.82 3.72
CA GLY A 361 -3.49 23.35 2.36
C GLY A 361 -2.08 23.62 1.83
N ILE A 362 -1.14 24.03 2.68
CA ILE A 362 0.26 24.29 2.27
C ILE A 362 1.05 22.98 2.33
N ASN A 363 1.62 22.55 1.20
CA ASN A 363 2.54 21.42 1.15
C ASN A 363 3.93 21.86 1.64
N LEU A 364 4.43 21.23 2.72
CA LEU A 364 5.73 21.55 3.34
C LEU A 364 6.93 21.00 2.56
N LEU A 365 6.68 20.10 1.61
CA LEU A 365 7.69 19.54 0.69
C LEU A 365 7.59 20.16 -0.72
N ASP A 366 6.95 21.30 -0.87
CA ASP A 366 6.95 22.05 -2.11
C ASP A 366 8.20 22.94 -2.18
N PRO A 367 9.14 22.67 -3.13
CA PRO A 367 10.36 23.43 -3.27
C PRO A 367 10.14 24.87 -3.76
N GLN A 368 9.01 25.13 -4.44
CA GLN A 368 8.72 26.37 -5.15
C GLN A 368 9.76 26.72 -6.24
N ASP A 369 9.53 27.81 -6.99
CA ASP A 369 10.38 28.18 -8.13
C ASP A 369 11.81 28.57 -7.72
N ASP A 370 11.95 29.31 -6.62
CA ASP A 370 13.23 29.77 -6.09
C ASP A 370 13.64 28.95 -4.84
N THR A 371 13.77 27.64 -5.05
CA THR A 371 14.04 26.63 -4.00
C THR A 371 15.21 27.02 -3.09
N HIS A 372 16.27 27.64 -3.64
CA HIS A 372 17.46 28.07 -2.88
C HIS A 372 17.15 29.11 -1.81
N THR A 373 16.04 29.86 -1.93
CA THR A 373 15.59 30.84 -0.92
C THR A 373 14.55 30.26 0.05
N ASN A 374 13.95 29.11 -0.29
CA ASN A 374 12.93 28.44 0.54
C ASN A 374 13.59 27.62 1.65
N ILE A 375 14.17 28.31 2.65
CA ILE A 375 14.90 27.65 3.75
C ILE A 375 13.98 26.78 4.60
N GLN A 376 12.71 27.14 4.73
CA GLN A 376 11.74 26.29 5.44
C GLN A 376 11.61 24.92 4.77
N PHE A 377 11.41 24.87 3.45
CA PHE A 377 11.39 23.62 2.69
C PHE A 377 12.69 22.83 2.88
N LEU A 378 13.85 23.50 2.79
CA LEU A 378 15.15 22.84 2.97
C LEU A 378 15.31 22.26 4.38
N VAL A 379 14.72 22.86 5.41
CA VAL A 379 14.70 22.30 6.77
C VAL A 379 13.88 21.01 6.80
N PHE A 380 12.68 20.98 6.20
CA PHE A 380 11.87 19.76 6.12
C PHE A 380 12.56 18.68 5.26
N LEU A 381 13.11 19.04 4.11
CA LEU A 381 13.84 18.12 3.23
C LEU A 381 15.02 17.43 3.96
N VAL A 382 15.87 18.23 4.61
CA VAL A 382 17.06 17.72 5.32
C VAL A 382 16.63 16.90 6.55
N SER A 383 15.51 17.25 7.18
CA SER A 383 14.94 16.43 8.25
C SER A 383 14.52 15.05 7.77
N VAL A 384 13.93 14.93 6.58
CA VAL A 384 13.61 13.62 5.97
C VAL A 384 14.88 12.87 5.62
N ILE A 385 15.90 13.52 5.04
CA ILE A 385 17.19 12.89 4.72
C ILE A 385 17.83 12.31 5.99
N ARG A 386 17.86 13.09 7.08
CA ARG A 386 18.37 12.64 8.38
C ARG A 386 17.58 11.43 8.91
N ALA A 387 16.26 11.49 8.86
CA ALA A 387 15.39 10.41 9.32
C ALA A 387 15.68 9.10 8.59
N VAL A 388 15.77 9.15 7.27
CA VAL A 388 16.04 7.98 6.43
C VAL A 388 17.45 7.44 6.66
N ASP A 389 18.44 8.31 6.79
CA ASP A 389 19.83 7.86 7.06
C ASP A 389 19.97 7.15 8.40
N ILE A 390 19.35 7.68 9.46
CA ILE A 390 19.46 7.10 10.82
C ILE A 390 18.67 5.81 10.95
N HIS A 391 17.53 5.71 10.26
CA HIS A 391 16.53 4.64 10.40
C HIS A 391 16.32 3.84 9.10
N ALA A 392 17.32 3.80 8.22
CA ALA A 392 17.26 3.00 6.98
C ALA A 392 16.95 1.52 7.26
N ASP A 393 17.51 0.99 8.34
CA ASP A 393 17.24 -0.35 8.85
C ASP A 393 15.76 -0.58 9.19
N LEU A 394 15.14 0.34 9.90
CA LEU A 394 13.74 0.24 10.28
C LEU A 394 12.80 0.43 9.09
N LEU A 395 13.15 1.33 8.15
CA LEU A 395 12.40 1.46 6.89
C LEU A 395 12.45 0.16 6.07
N ARG A 396 13.63 -0.49 5.97
CA ARG A 396 13.73 -1.80 5.32
C ARG A 396 12.90 -2.86 6.04
N ALA A 397 12.91 -2.87 7.37
CA ALA A 397 12.10 -3.81 8.15
C ALA A 397 10.59 -3.56 7.99
N SER A 398 10.16 -2.32 7.72
CA SER A 398 8.75 -1.99 7.55
C SER A 398 8.09 -2.59 6.30
N ILE A 399 8.89 -2.98 5.32
CA ILE A 399 8.44 -3.57 4.05
C ILE A 399 8.81 -5.06 3.92
N ALA A 400 9.28 -5.65 5.00
CA ALA A 400 9.73 -7.04 5.02
C ALA A 400 8.53 -8.00 4.99
N SER A 401 8.51 -8.90 4.02
CA SER A 401 7.55 -10.00 3.90
C SER A 401 8.09 -11.10 2.99
N ALA A 402 7.58 -12.32 3.16
CA ALA A 402 7.96 -13.46 2.33
C ALA A 402 7.72 -13.21 0.83
N ALA A 403 6.65 -12.51 0.50
CA ALA A 403 6.30 -12.19 -0.89
C ALA A 403 7.18 -11.07 -1.47
N ASN A 404 7.49 -10.03 -0.67
CA ASN A 404 8.30 -8.91 -1.13
C ASN A 404 9.78 -9.28 -1.31
N ASP A 405 10.29 -10.30 -0.60
CA ASP A 405 11.63 -10.83 -0.79
C ASP A 405 11.85 -11.37 -2.22
N HIS A 406 10.79 -11.85 -2.87
CA HIS A 406 10.86 -12.29 -4.26
C HIS A 406 10.89 -11.14 -5.28
N ARG A 407 10.43 -9.94 -4.88
CA ARG A 407 10.30 -8.77 -5.76
C ARG A 407 11.54 -7.86 -5.70
N LEU A 408 12.05 -7.57 -4.50
CA LEU A 408 13.11 -6.58 -4.30
C LEU A 408 14.40 -6.92 -5.05
N GLY A 409 15.03 -5.91 -5.62
CA GLY A 409 16.35 -5.99 -6.24
C GLY A 409 16.40 -6.29 -7.73
N ALA A 410 15.26 -6.41 -8.41
CA ALA A 410 15.21 -6.66 -9.85
C ALA A 410 13.92 -6.14 -10.51
N ASN A 411 13.98 -5.85 -11.82
CA ASN A 411 12.80 -5.55 -12.65
C ASN A 411 11.92 -4.43 -12.05
N GLU A 412 12.43 -3.22 -11.99
CA GLU A 412 11.80 -2.00 -11.44
C GLU A 412 11.57 -2.00 -9.91
N ALA A 413 11.82 -3.09 -9.22
CA ALA A 413 11.77 -3.11 -7.77
C ALA A 413 13.11 -2.65 -7.18
N PRO A 414 13.12 -1.71 -6.21
CA PRO A 414 14.36 -1.20 -5.62
C PRO A 414 15.11 -2.30 -4.87
N PRO A 415 16.44 -2.19 -4.73
CA PRO A 415 17.21 -3.11 -3.90
C PRO A 415 16.90 -2.95 -2.41
N ALA A 416 17.33 -3.91 -1.62
CA ALA A 416 17.15 -3.94 -0.17
C ALA A 416 18.06 -2.94 0.61
N ILE A 417 18.67 -1.99 -0.09
CA ILE A 417 19.46 -0.90 0.46
C ILE A 417 18.64 0.38 0.37
N ILE A 418 18.28 0.96 1.49
CA ILE A 418 17.53 2.22 1.50
C ILE A 418 18.46 3.38 1.19
N SER A 419 18.21 4.06 0.07
CA SER A 419 18.89 5.28 -0.37
C SER A 419 17.86 6.30 -0.85
N ILE A 420 18.27 7.58 -0.96
CA ILE A 420 17.42 8.68 -1.41
C ILE A 420 17.92 9.21 -2.74
N PHE A 421 17.01 9.29 -3.71
CA PHE A 421 17.21 10.06 -4.93
C PHE A 421 16.64 11.47 -4.77
N LEU A 422 17.42 12.50 -5.09
CA LEU A 422 17.00 13.90 -5.01
C LEU A 422 16.91 14.59 -6.38
N GLY A 423 17.68 14.13 -7.35
CA GLY A 423 17.85 14.77 -8.65
C GLY A 423 18.80 15.96 -8.62
N ASP A 424 19.14 16.47 -9.82
CA ASP A 424 20.23 17.44 -10.01
C ASP A 424 20.01 18.75 -9.26
N MET A 425 18.77 19.28 -9.27
CA MET A 425 18.47 20.58 -8.67
C MET A 425 18.70 20.57 -7.15
N LEU A 426 18.14 19.60 -6.44
CA LEU A 426 18.27 19.53 -4.98
C LEU A 426 19.70 19.14 -4.60
N SER A 427 20.33 18.23 -5.33
CA SER A 427 21.73 17.84 -5.11
C SER A 427 22.69 19.02 -5.29
N ASP A 428 22.45 19.93 -6.26
CA ASP A 428 23.21 21.15 -6.43
C ASP A 428 23.00 22.11 -5.24
N ILE A 429 21.75 22.31 -4.80
CA ILE A 429 21.44 23.17 -3.65
C ILE A 429 22.10 22.67 -2.37
N LEU A 430 22.08 21.36 -2.10
CA LEU A 430 22.74 20.80 -0.93
C LEU A 430 24.27 21.00 -0.98
N LYS A 431 24.91 20.86 -2.16
CA LYS A 431 26.33 21.18 -2.35
C LYS A 431 26.64 22.67 -2.12
N GLN A 432 25.74 23.57 -2.55
CA GLN A 432 25.88 24.99 -2.29
C GLN A 432 25.83 25.30 -0.77
N ILE A 433 24.91 24.66 -0.02
CA ILE A 433 24.82 24.82 1.44
C ILE A 433 26.09 24.29 2.12
N GLU A 434 26.64 23.17 1.71
CA GLU A 434 27.91 22.64 2.25
C GLU A 434 29.07 23.62 2.02
N SER A 435 29.13 24.27 0.86
CA SER A 435 30.20 25.22 0.51
C SER A 435 30.01 26.62 1.11
N GLY A 436 28.80 26.93 1.64
CA GLY A 436 28.53 28.24 2.24
C GLY A 436 27.05 28.51 2.39
N SER A 437 26.41 29.06 1.37
CA SER A 437 24.98 29.34 1.31
C SER A 437 24.42 29.09 -0.08
N PRO A 438 23.16 28.70 -0.20
CA PRO A 438 22.53 28.50 -1.51
C PRO A 438 22.37 29.83 -2.23
N LYS A 439 22.71 29.90 -3.52
CA LYS A 439 22.74 31.14 -4.30
C LYS A 439 21.87 31.07 -5.55
N ARG A 440 21.52 29.87 -6.00
CA ARG A 440 20.75 29.67 -7.24
C ARG A 440 19.96 28.38 -7.21
N THR A 441 18.91 28.32 -8.00
CA THR A 441 18.15 27.11 -8.32
C THR A 441 18.43 26.71 -9.77
N LEU A 442 18.83 25.47 -10.03
CA LEU A 442 18.98 24.94 -11.38
C LEU A 442 17.59 24.83 -12.03
N ARG A 443 17.48 25.35 -13.24
CA ARG A 443 16.25 25.26 -14.05
C ARG A 443 16.50 24.35 -15.24
N GLY A 444 15.53 23.53 -15.61
CA GLY A 444 15.66 22.59 -16.71
C GLY A 444 15.61 23.21 -18.11
N GLY A 445 15.15 24.47 -18.23
CA GLY A 445 14.97 25.14 -19.49
C GLY A 445 13.73 24.70 -20.26
N THR A 446 13.75 24.86 -21.59
CA THR A 446 12.63 24.51 -22.48
C THR A 446 13.12 23.54 -23.56
N LEU A 447 12.30 22.55 -23.88
CA LEU A 447 12.52 21.65 -25.00
C LEU A 447 11.82 22.18 -26.24
N ASP A 448 12.60 22.42 -27.29
CA ASP A 448 12.10 22.62 -28.64
C ASP A 448 12.12 21.29 -29.36
N LEU A 449 10.95 20.80 -29.75
CA LEU A 449 10.78 19.48 -30.40
C LEU A 449 11.07 19.51 -31.90
N GLY A 450 11.46 20.67 -32.45
CA GLY A 450 11.80 20.86 -33.87
C GLY A 450 10.61 20.84 -34.84
N ALA A 451 9.39 20.65 -34.35
CA ALA A 451 8.16 20.63 -35.13
C ALA A 451 7.33 21.90 -34.81
N LYS A 452 7.13 22.77 -35.79
CA LYS A 452 6.45 24.09 -35.62
C LYS A 452 5.04 24.00 -35.05
N THR A 453 4.36 22.87 -35.20
CA THR A 453 3.00 22.63 -34.72
C THR A 453 2.95 22.14 -33.27
N LEU A 454 4.08 21.74 -32.69
CA LEU A 454 4.17 21.27 -31.32
C LEU A 454 4.53 22.41 -30.36
N PRO A 455 3.98 22.43 -29.14
CA PRO A 455 4.35 23.41 -28.14
C PRO A 455 5.78 23.19 -27.64
N GLN A 456 6.43 24.28 -27.24
CA GLN A 456 7.64 24.17 -26.45
C GLN A 456 7.29 23.65 -25.05
N LEU A 457 8.05 22.66 -24.56
CA LEU A 457 7.78 22.00 -23.28
C LEU A 457 8.76 22.46 -22.20
N PRO A 458 8.29 22.86 -21.01
CA PRO A 458 9.19 23.10 -19.88
C PRO A 458 9.86 21.76 -19.50
N ARG A 459 11.19 21.78 -19.41
CA ARG A 459 11.98 20.63 -18.98
C ARG A 459 12.25 20.72 -17.49
N HIS A 460 12.09 19.60 -16.77
CA HIS A 460 12.59 19.49 -15.40
C HIS A 460 14.12 19.49 -15.39
N SER A 461 14.71 19.98 -14.30
CA SER A 461 16.17 20.05 -14.13
C SER A 461 16.87 18.70 -13.96
N GLY A 462 16.13 17.65 -13.64
CA GLY A 462 16.64 16.28 -13.51
C GLY A 462 15.62 15.25 -13.99
N ASP A 463 16.08 14.05 -14.33
CA ASP A 463 15.24 12.92 -14.71
C ASP A 463 14.79 12.13 -13.48
N ARG A 464 13.81 11.22 -13.63
CA ARG A 464 13.38 10.31 -12.58
C ARG A 464 14.34 9.12 -12.48
N ASN A 465 14.64 8.70 -11.26
CA ASN A 465 15.38 7.47 -11.02
C ASN A 465 14.40 6.35 -10.61
N ARG A 466 14.13 5.42 -11.52
CA ARG A 466 13.22 4.30 -11.26
C ARG A 466 13.80 3.23 -10.36
N THR A 467 15.12 3.23 -10.11
CA THR A 467 15.80 2.20 -9.32
C THR A 467 15.92 2.58 -7.84
N SER A 468 15.68 3.85 -7.47
CA SER A 468 15.77 4.31 -6.08
C SER A 468 14.61 3.83 -5.23
N PRO A 469 14.84 3.31 -4.02
CA PRO A 469 13.78 2.90 -3.10
C PRO A 469 13.01 4.08 -2.50
N PHE A 470 13.62 5.26 -2.43
CA PHE A 470 13.02 6.45 -1.86
C PHE A 470 13.44 7.68 -2.68
N ALA A 471 12.53 8.19 -3.49
CA ALA A 471 12.83 9.23 -4.47
C ALA A 471 12.03 10.51 -4.22
N PHE A 472 12.68 11.68 -4.29
CA PHE A 472 11.98 12.95 -4.31
C PHE A 472 11.43 13.23 -5.72
N THR A 473 10.12 13.41 -5.85
CA THR A 473 9.43 13.55 -7.14
C THR A 473 8.63 14.85 -7.20
N GLY A 474 9.34 15.96 -7.15
CA GLY A 474 8.78 17.31 -7.32
C GLY A 474 8.32 17.98 -6.03
N ASN A 475 7.36 17.43 -5.31
CA ASN A 475 6.85 17.99 -4.05
C ASN A 475 6.46 16.91 -3.02
N LYS A 476 7.01 15.72 -3.16
CA LYS A 476 6.75 14.55 -2.34
C LYS A 476 7.89 13.54 -2.44
N PHE A 477 7.94 12.61 -1.51
CA PHE A 477 8.78 11.42 -1.62
C PHE A 477 7.95 10.22 -2.07
N GLU A 478 8.49 9.44 -2.95
CA GLU A 478 7.92 8.19 -3.42
C GLU A 478 8.68 7.02 -2.79
N PHE A 479 8.02 6.29 -1.89
CA PHE A 479 8.56 5.07 -1.27
C PHE A 479 8.12 3.86 -2.07
N ARG A 480 9.02 3.33 -2.91
CA ARG A 480 8.74 2.31 -3.93
C ARG A 480 8.83 0.87 -3.44
N ALA A 481 9.36 0.66 -2.26
CA ALA A 481 9.70 -0.67 -1.76
C ALA A 481 8.52 -1.40 -1.09
N VAL A 482 7.36 -0.76 -0.96
CA VAL A 482 6.17 -1.37 -0.34
C VAL A 482 5.58 -2.43 -1.27
N GLY A 483 5.25 -3.61 -0.73
CA GLY A 483 4.67 -4.71 -1.50
C GLY A 483 3.20 -4.48 -1.88
N SER A 484 2.78 -5.03 -3.01
CA SER A 484 1.42 -4.85 -3.55
C SER A 484 0.33 -5.49 -2.68
N SER A 485 0.63 -6.56 -1.95
CA SER A 485 -0.31 -7.22 -1.03
C SER A 485 -0.39 -6.55 0.35
N ALA A 486 0.57 -5.67 0.70
CA ALA A 486 0.68 -5.08 2.01
C ALA A 486 -0.30 -3.90 2.21
N SER A 487 -0.75 -3.68 3.46
CA SER A 487 -1.34 -2.40 3.86
C SER A 487 -0.26 -1.32 3.88
N ILE A 488 -0.59 -0.13 3.41
CA ILE A 488 0.31 1.03 3.48
C ILE A 488 0.43 1.62 4.89
N ALA A 489 -0.45 1.24 5.81
CA ALA A 489 -0.49 1.82 7.16
C ALA A 489 0.82 1.62 7.93
N TRP A 490 1.40 0.41 7.89
CA TRP A 490 2.62 0.11 8.64
C TRP A 490 3.87 0.84 8.12
N PRO A 491 4.24 0.81 6.83
CA PRO A 491 5.39 1.56 6.33
C PRO A 491 5.23 3.07 6.52
N ASN A 492 3.99 3.62 6.41
CA ASN A 492 3.74 5.03 6.70
C ASN A 492 3.82 5.35 8.20
N THR A 493 3.40 4.45 9.09
CA THR A 493 3.62 4.59 10.55
C THR A 493 5.10 4.74 10.87
N VAL A 494 5.94 3.87 10.29
CA VAL A 494 7.40 3.93 10.46
C VAL A 494 7.95 5.23 9.91
N LEU A 495 7.60 5.59 8.67
CA LEU A 495 8.08 6.81 8.01
C LEU A 495 7.71 8.06 8.82
N ASN A 496 6.45 8.18 9.23
CA ASN A 496 6.00 9.30 10.05
C ASN A 496 6.77 9.40 11.38
N THR A 497 7.02 8.27 12.04
CA THR A 497 7.69 8.24 13.35
C THR A 497 9.15 8.65 13.25
N ILE A 498 9.89 8.15 12.25
CA ILE A 498 11.30 8.53 12.06
C ILE A 498 11.45 10.00 11.64
N VAL A 499 10.49 10.51 10.86
CA VAL A 499 10.45 11.93 10.49
C VAL A 499 10.08 12.78 11.70
N ALA A 500 9.14 12.36 12.55
CA ALA A 500 8.82 13.04 13.80
C ALA A 500 10.06 13.16 14.73
N GLU A 501 10.85 12.08 14.85
CA GLU A 501 12.13 12.10 15.59
C GLU A 501 13.10 13.12 15.00
N SER A 502 13.23 13.15 13.71
CA SER A 502 14.15 14.08 13.04
C SER A 502 13.69 15.53 13.18
N LEU A 503 12.39 15.79 13.04
CA LEU A 503 11.81 17.13 13.27
C LEU A 503 11.96 17.58 14.71
N ASP A 504 11.79 16.68 15.70
CA ASP A 504 12.04 16.97 17.12
C ASP A 504 13.49 17.43 17.36
N TYR A 505 14.45 16.67 16.79
CA TYR A 505 15.86 17.02 16.90
C TYR A 505 16.16 18.39 16.25
N VAL A 506 15.70 18.60 15.02
CA VAL A 506 15.96 19.84 14.27
C VAL A 506 15.30 21.04 14.95
N ALA A 507 14.02 20.92 15.35
CA ALA A 507 13.33 21.97 16.09
C ALA A 507 14.08 22.32 17.39
N GLY A 508 14.49 21.32 18.17
CA GLY A 508 15.22 21.52 19.43
C GLY A 508 16.57 22.23 19.23
N GLU A 509 17.33 21.90 18.20
CA GLU A 509 18.60 22.60 17.89
C GLU A 509 18.36 24.04 17.42
N MET A 510 17.34 24.26 16.59
CA MET A 510 16.95 25.60 16.16
C MET A 510 16.42 26.45 17.30
N GLU A 511 15.55 25.93 18.17
CA GLU A 511 15.02 26.61 19.36
C GLU A 511 16.13 27.06 20.30
N LYS A 512 17.16 26.22 20.52
CA LYS A 512 18.35 26.58 21.30
C LYS A 512 19.13 27.72 20.65
N ALA A 513 19.32 27.66 19.33
CA ALA A 513 20.11 28.68 18.61
C ALA A 513 19.38 30.04 18.51
N VAL A 514 18.06 30.01 18.32
CA VAL A 514 17.24 31.22 18.20
C VAL A 514 16.94 31.87 19.53
N GLY A 515 16.82 31.07 20.60
CA GLY A 515 16.43 31.49 21.94
C GLY A 515 14.96 31.92 22.03
N LYS A 516 14.42 31.98 23.27
CA LYS A 516 12.98 32.27 23.51
C LYS A 516 12.48 33.55 22.86
N ASN A 517 13.30 34.60 22.82
CA ASN A 517 12.94 35.91 22.25
C ASN A 517 13.14 36.00 20.75
N GLY A 518 13.49 34.92 20.10
CA GLY A 518 13.71 34.86 18.66
C GLY A 518 12.72 33.99 17.92
N ILE A 519 11.86 33.25 18.63
CA ILE A 519 10.81 32.41 18.03
C ILE A 519 9.85 33.31 17.25
N GLY A 520 9.54 32.91 16.00
CA GLY A 520 8.71 33.71 15.09
C GLY A 520 9.44 34.89 14.43
N ASN A 521 10.76 35.02 14.61
CA ASN A 521 11.55 36.00 13.90
C ASN A 521 12.28 35.33 12.71
N PRO A 522 11.84 35.58 11.47
CA PRO A 522 12.40 34.90 10.28
C PRO A 522 13.90 35.09 10.12
N GLU A 523 14.44 36.30 10.40
CA GLU A 523 15.87 36.59 10.22
C GLU A 523 16.73 35.78 11.19
N LYS A 524 16.31 35.69 12.47
CA LYS A 524 17.03 34.88 13.46
C LYS A 524 16.92 33.40 13.15
N THR A 525 15.76 32.96 12.68
CA THR A 525 15.53 31.56 12.28
C THR A 525 16.39 31.18 11.10
N LEU A 526 16.51 32.03 10.08
CA LEU A 526 17.40 31.83 8.92
C LEU A 526 18.88 31.71 9.35
N LYS A 527 19.34 32.61 10.25
CA LYS A 527 20.71 32.58 10.77
C LYS A 527 21.00 31.29 11.56
N ALA A 528 20.02 30.74 12.24
CA ALA A 528 20.14 29.47 12.96
C ALA A 528 20.06 28.25 12.04
N ALA A 529 19.21 28.29 11.01
CA ALA A 529 18.94 27.18 10.12
C ALA A 529 20.15 26.81 9.24
N LEU A 530 20.81 27.79 8.60
CA LEU A 530 21.87 27.53 7.63
C LEU A 530 23.07 26.74 8.20
N PRO A 531 23.64 27.10 9.37
CA PRO A 531 24.71 26.30 9.99
C PRO A 531 24.27 24.89 10.36
N LEU A 532 23.01 24.75 10.83
CA LEU A 532 22.44 23.45 11.17
C LEU A 532 22.26 22.57 9.92
N LEU A 533 21.70 23.14 8.84
CA LEU A 533 21.56 22.45 7.56
C LEU A 533 22.91 21.97 7.04
N LYS A 534 23.93 22.84 7.03
CA LYS A 534 25.30 22.46 6.63
C LYS A 534 25.84 21.30 7.44
N LYS A 535 25.67 21.32 8.77
CA LYS A 535 26.06 20.24 9.67
C LYS A 535 25.35 18.93 9.33
N LEU A 536 24.02 18.98 9.19
CA LEU A 536 23.18 17.79 8.96
C LEU A 536 23.45 17.18 7.57
N ILE A 537 23.58 18.01 6.53
CA ILE A 537 23.93 17.52 5.19
C ILE A 537 25.28 16.79 5.25
N GLY A 538 26.30 17.39 5.87
CA GLY A 538 27.60 16.75 6.01
C GLY A 538 27.55 15.38 6.73
N GLN A 539 26.68 15.24 7.72
CA GLN A 539 26.52 14.02 8.51
C GLN A 539 25.69 12.93 7.81
N HIS A 540 24.66 13.32 7.03
CA HIS A 540 23.63 12.39 6.55
C HIS A 540 23.58 12.22 5.03
N LYS A 541 24.41 12.93 4.24
CA LYS A 541 24.46 12.80 2.79
C LYS A 541 24.85 11.41 2.27
N ARG A 542 25.38 10.53 3.13
CA ARG A 542 25.78 9.18 2.75
C ARG A 542 24.61 8.35 2.20
N VAL A 543 23.37 8.67 2.58
CA VAL A 543 22.16 7.98 2.10
C VAL A 543 21.70 8.49 0.72
N ILE A 544 22.21 9.65 0.25
CA ILE A 544 21.84 10.25 -1.04
C ILE A 544 22.59 9.54 -2.16
N PHE A 545 21.85 9.04 -3.15
CA PHE A 545 22.40 8.42 -4.33
C PHE A 545 21.52 8.66 -5.55
N ASP A 546 22.08 9.34 -6.56
CA ASP A 546 21.36 9.73 -7.78
C ASP A 546 21.69 8.80 -8.98
N GLY A 547 22.45 7.72 -8.76
CA GLY A 547 22.85 6.75 -9.78
C GLY A 547 21.94 5.53 -9.86
N ASP A 548 22.35 4.54 -10.66
CA ASP A 548 21.63 3.27 -10.84
C ASP A 548 21.84 2.35 -9.62
N ASN A 549 20.75 2.11 -8.86
CA ASN A 549 20.75 1.30 -7.64
C ASN A 549 20.90 -0.21 -7.89
N TYR A 550 20.78 -0.69 -9.13
CA TYR A 550 20.94 -2.13 -9.45
C TYR A 550 22.41 -2.55 -9.63
N THR A 551 23.31 -1.59 -9.76
CA THR A 551 24.70 -1.89 -10.10
C THR A 551 25.48 -2.48 -8.92
N GLU A 552 26.36 -3.45 -9.19
CA GLU A 552 27.34 -3.97 -8.24
C GLU A 552 28.23 -2.86 -7.65
N ALA A 553 28.52 -1.82 -8.44
CA ALA A 553 29.28 -0.66 -8.00
C ALA A 553 28.56 0.08 -6.87
N TRP A 554 27.23 0.23 -6.96
CA TRP A 554 26.42 0.82 -5.89
C TRP A 554 26.44 -0.06 -4.63
N HIS A 555 26.25 -1.37 -4.74
CA HIS A 555 26.29 -2.26 -3.57
C HIS A 555 27.62 -2.14 -2.81
N LYS A 556 28.75 -2.09 -3.53
CA LYS A 556 30.08 -1.88 -2.94
C LYS A 556 30.21 -0.49 -2.31
N GLU A 557 29.70 0.53 -2.96
CA GLU A 557 29.73 1.91 -2.46
C GLU A 557 28.84 2.08 -1.23
N ALA A 558 27.63 1.52 -1.22
CA ALA A 558 26.73 1.52 -0.07
C ALA A 558 27.37 0.88 1.17
N ALA A 559 28.06 -0.25 0.99
CA ALA A 559 28.82 -0.90 2.05
C ALA A 559 29.93 -0.01 2.60
N LYS A 560 30.71 0.69 1.74
CA LYS A 560 31.73 1.66 2.17
C LYS A 560 31.13 2.84 2.94
N ARG A 561 29.93 3.27 2.56
CA ARG A 561 29.19 4.34 3.26
C ARG A 561 28.58 3.87 4.57
N GLY A 562 28.62 2.55 4.87
CA GLY A 562 28.02 1.96 6.06
C GLY A 562 26.50 1.97 6.04
N LEU A 563 25.88 1.91 4.86
CA LEU A 563 24.43 1.77 4.72
C LEU A 563 24.00 0.32 5.00
N PRO A 564 22.90 0.09 5.75
CA PRO A 564 22.41 -1.27 5.99
C PRO A 564 22.00 -1.95 4.68
N HIS A 565 22.41 -3.22 4.51
CA HIS A 565 21.97 -4.09 3.44
C HIS A 565 21.38 -5.37 4.06
N MET A 566 20.07 -5.44 4.12
CA MET A 566 19.33 -6.59 4.61
C MET A 566 18.63 -7.24 3.42
N GLU A 567 19.29 -8.24 2.83
CA GLU A 567 18.87 -8.86 1.56
C GLU A 567 17.46 -9.44 1.64
N ASP A 568 17.14 -10.07 2.77
CA ASP A 568 15.85 -10.71 3.00
C ASP A 568 15.16 -10.21 4.28
N SER A 569 13.93 -10.68 4.46
CA SER A 569 13.12 -10.32 5.62
C SER A 569 13.64 -10.91 6.93
N VAL A 570 14.30 -12.07 6.88
CA VAL A 570 14.86 -12.72 8.09
C VAL A 570 15.98 -11.86 8.68
N ALA A 571 16.82 -11.27 7.81
CA ALA A 571 17.86 -10.32 8.23
C ALA A 571 17.26 -9.01 8.77
N ALA A 572 16.07 -8.61 8.31
CA ALA A 572 15.44 -7.34 8.70
C ALA A 572 14.64 -7.42 10.00
N PHE A 573 14.01 -8.55 10.33
CA PHE A 573 13.11 -8.70 11.48
C PHE A 573 13.73 -8.31 12.84
N PRO A 574 14.99 -8.63 13.15
CA PRO A 574 15.58 -8.24 14.42
C PRO A 574 15.57 -6.72 14.69
N THR A 575 15.54 -5.91 13.63
CA THR A 575 15.45 -4.45 13.74
C THR A 575 14.16 -3.99 14.42
N LEU A 576 13.05 -4.70 14.21
CA LEU A 576 11.76 -4.35 14.82
C LEU A 576 11.81 -4.45 16.34
N GLY A 577 12.46 -5.50 16.89
CA GLY A 577 12.62 -5.71 18.34
C GLY A 577 13.85 -5.02 18.95
N ALA A 578 14.68 -4.35 18.15
CA ALA A 578 15.88 -3.70 18.65
C ALA A 578 15.54 -2.57 19.65
N LYS A 579 16.40 -2.42 20.68
CA LYS A 579 16.20 -1.37 21.70
C LYS A 579 16.02 0.02 21.10
N LYS A 580 16.78 0.37 20.06
CA LYS A 580 16.66 1.62 19.30
C LYS A 580 15.24 1.85 18.78
N THR A 581 14.62 0.83 18.20
CA THR A 581 13.26 0.88 17.64
C THR A 581 12.20 0.98 18.74
N VAL A 582 12.32 0.18 19.79
CA VAL A 582 11.40 0.23 20.95
C VAL A 582 11.44 1.60 21.62
N ASP A 583 12.63 2.14 21.86
CA ASP A 583 12.83 3.46 22.48
C ASP A 583 12.26 4.57 21.58
N LEU A 584 12.43 4.47 20.25
CA LEU A 584 11.86 5.40 19.28
C LEU A 584 10.34 5.44 19.37
N PHE A 585 9.67 4.32 19.20
CA PHE A 585 8.21 4.26 19.22
C PHE A 585 7.63 4.70 20.57
N LYS A 586 8.26 4.28 21.67
CA LYS A 586 7.87 4.68 23.02
C LYS A 586 8.01 6.18 23.25
N LYS A 587 9.13 6.77 22.82
CA LYS A 587 9.41 8.21 22.98
C LYS A 587 8.35 9.08 22.33
N TYR A 588 7.87 8.69 21.17
CA TYR A 588 6.88 9.45 20.40
C TYR A 588 5.43 8.97 20.61
N GLY A 589 5.22 8.06 21.56
CA GLY A 589 3.87 7.57 21.94
C GLY A 589 3.17 6.77 20.85
N VAL A 590 3.92 6.24 19.87
CA VAL A 590 3.34 5.50 18.73
C VAL A 590 3.03 4.05 19.11
N LEU A 591 3.99 3.35 19.70
CA LEU A 591 3.83 1.99 20.23
C LEU A 591 4.54 1.85 21.57
N ASN A 592 3.95 1.10 22.49
CA ASN A 592 4.65 0.62 23.66
C ASN A 592 5.45 -0.66 23.35
N LYS A 593 6.26 -1.13 24.33
CA LYS A 593 7.09 -2.32 24.12
C LYS A 593 6.27 -3.57 23.79
N ALA A 594 5.15 -3.79 24.48
CA ALA A 594 4.30 -4.95 24.28
C ALA A 594 3.69 -4.96 22.86
N GLU A 595 3.26 -3.79 22.37
CA GLU A 595 2.75 -3.62 21.02
C GLU A 595 3.84 -3.86 19.94
N VAL A 596 5.10 -3.47 20.20
CA VAL A 596 6.23 -3.75 19.29
C VAL A 596 6.56 -5.25 19.28
N ASP A 597 6.68 -5.87 20.46
CA ASP A 597 6.97 -7.30 20.59
C ASP A 597 5.89 -8.16 19.90
N SER A 598 4.62 -7.77 20.08
CA SER A 598 3.47 -8.41 19.42
C SER A 598 3.60 -8.38 17.89
N ARG A 599 3.91 -7.22 17.33
CA ARG A 599 4.06 -7.06 15.87
C ARG A 599 5.23 -7.85 15.32
N LEU A 600 6.36 -7.87 16.02
CA LEU A 600 7.50 -8.70 15.63
C LEU A 600 7.11 -10.17 15.61
N ALA A 601 6.47 -10.67 16.67
CA ALA A 601 6.04 -12.07 16.76
C ALA A 601 5.08 -12.44 15.63
N ILE A 602 4.06 -11.61 15.36
CA ILE A 602 3.09 -11.85 14.27
C ILE A 602 3.77 -11.81 12.90
N THR A 603 4.70 -10.89 12.67
CA THR A 603 5.39 -10.76 11.38
C THR A 603 6.26 -11.99 11.11
N VAL A 604 7.01 -12.47 12.12
CA VAL A 604 7.83 -13.67 12.01
C VAL A 604 6.95 -14.92 11.82
N GLU A 605 5.88 -15.06 12.59
CA GLU A 605 4.95 -16.17 12.45
C GLU A 605 4.31 -16.22 11.07
N LYS A 606 3.87 -15.07 10.55
CA LYS A 606 3.31 -14.94 9.20
C LYS A 606 4.31 -15.37 8.13
N TYR A 607 5.57 -14.94 8.26
CA TYR A 607 6.64 -15.33 7.34
C TYR A 607 6.86 -16.84 7.32
N ILE A 608 6.99 -17.45 8.52
CA ILE A 608 7.19 -18.90 8.66
C ILE A 608 6.01 -19.66 8.06
N LYS A 609 4.78 -19.30 8.41
CA LYS A 609 3.56 -19.95 7.89
C LYS A 609 3.48 -19.86 6.38
N GLN A 610 3.75 -18.71 5.80
CA GLN A 610 3.71 -18.52 4.35
C GLN A 610 4.75 -19.42 3.66
N LYS A 611 5.99 -19.49 4.15
CA LYS A 611 7.03 -20.37 3.60
C LYS A 611 6.70 -21.85 3.77
N THR A 612 6.10 -22.23 4.91
CA THR A 612 5.63 -23.60 5.15
C THR A 612 4.53 -24.00 4.15
N ILE A 613 3.54 -23.12 3.95
CA ILE A 613 2.45 -23.35 2.97
C ILE A 613 3.02 -23.51 1.55
N GLU A 614 3.96 -22.67 1.14
CA GLU A 614 4.63 -22.80 -0.16
C GLU A 614 5.32 -24.16 -0.30
N ALA A 615 6.10 -24.57 0.70
CA ALA A 615 6.82 -25.85 0.70
C ALA A 615 5.87 -27.06 0.67
N GLU A 616 4.85 -27.07 1.51
CA GLU A 616 3.83 -28.15 1.55
C GLU A 616 3.08 -28.24 0.22
N THR A 617 2.72 -27.10 -0.38
CA THR A 617 2.08 -27.04 -1.70
C THR A 617 2.98 -27.60 -2.79
N MET A 618 4.28 -27.28 -2.77
CA MET A 618 5.26 -27.86 -3.71
C MET A 618 5.32 -29.39 -3.58
N VAL A 619 5.42 -29.92 -2.37
CA VAL A 619 5.43 -31.38 -2.12
C VAL A 619 4.13 -32.03 -2.62
N GLN A 620 2.99 -31.42 -2.33
CA GLN A 620 1.70 -31.93 -2.80
C GLN A 620 1.61 -31.94 -4.32
N MET A 621 1.97 -30.86 -4.99
CA MET A 621 1.97 -30.77 -6.46
C MET A 621 2.94 -31.76 -7.08
N SER A 622 4.14 -31.92 -6.49
CA SER A 622 5.13 -32.89 -6.95
C SER A 622 4.56 -34.30 -6.95
N ARG A 623 3.95 -34.73 -5.84
CA ARG A 623 3.41 -36.08 -5.66
C ARG A 623 2.13 -36.35 -6.44
N GLN A 624 1.23 -35.37 -6.54
CA GLN A 624 -0.12 -35.57 -7.09
C GLN A 624 -0.25 -35.20 -8.58
N LEU A 625 0.59 -34.32 -9.09
CA LEU A 625 0.49 -33.79 -10.45
C LEU A 625 1.73 -34.09 -11.29
N ILE A 626 2.93 -33.73 -10.80
CA ILE A 626 4.16 -33.77 -11.61
C ILE A 626 4.65 -35.21 -11.77
N LEU A 627 4.82 -35.94 -10.67
CA LEU A 627 5.30 -37.33 -10.73
C LEU A 627 4.37 -38.25 -11.52
N PRO A 628 3.03 -38.24 -11.34
CA PRO A 628 2.13 -39.03 -12.17
C PRO A 628 2.23 -38.67 -13.68
N ALA A 629 2.32 -37.37 -14.01
CA ALA A 629 2.49 -36.93 -15.40
C ALA A 629 3.83 -37.39 -16.00
N ALA A 630 4.90 -37.34 -15.19
CA ALA A 630 6.23 -37.83 -15.60
C ALA A 630 6.23 -39.34 -15.86
N LEU A 631 5.63 -40.14 -14.98
CA LEU A 631 5.49 -41.59 -15.16
C LEU A 631 4.64 -41.92 -16.38
N GLU A 632 3.56 -41.20 -16.65
CA GLU A 632 2.74 -41.39 -17.83
C GLU A 632 3.52 -41.05 -19.11
N HIS A 633 4.30 -39.98 -19.14
CA HIS A 633 5.18 -39.67 -20.28
C HIS A 633 6.25 -40.74 -20.47
N GLN A 634 6.89 -41.23 -19.41
CA GLN A 634 7.84 -42.33 -19.43
C GLN A 634 7.22 -43.58 -20.07
N ARG A 635 5.99 -43.95 -19.67
CA ARG A 635 5.24 -45.07 -20.23
C ARG A 635 5.06 -44.89 -21.76
N ARG A 636 4.59 -43.74 -22.22
CA ARG A 636 4.38 -43.43 -23.65
C ARG A 636 5.66 -43.53 -24.47
N VAL A 637 6.78 -43.02 -23.96
CA VAL A 637 8.08 -43.10 -24.64
C VAL A 637 8.59 -44.53 -24.69
N ALA A 638 8.42 -45.32 -23.62
CA ALA A 638 8.79 -46.73 -23.58
C ALA A 638 7.97 -47.58 -24.58
N GLU A 639 6.65 -47.34 -24.64
CA GLU A 639 5.77 -48.00 -25.61
C GLU A 639 6.15 -47.66 -27.08
N ALA A 640 6.46 -46.37 -27.36
CA ALA A 640 6.91 -45.94 -28.69
C ALA A 640 8.24 -46.60 -29.07
N LEU A 641 9.20 -46.72 -28.15
CA LEU A 641 10.46 -47.41 -28.38
C LEU A 641 10.24 -48.90 -28.67
N ALA A 642 9.43 -49.58 -27.86
CA ALA A 642 9.10 -51.00 -28.02
C ALA A 642 8.42 -51.26 -29.40
N ALA A 643 7.47 -50.43 -29.80
CA ALA A 643 6.81 -50.53 -31.12
C ALA A 643 7.80 -50.31 -32.29
N THR A 644 8.74 -49.39 -32.17
CA THR A 644 9.79 -49.14 -33.15
C THR A 644 10.71 -50.37 -33.29
N GLU A 645 11.13 -50.94 -32.18
CA GLU A 645 11.98 -52.13 -32.17
C GLU A 645 11.26 -53.37 -32.70
N ALA A 646 9.96 -53.52 -32.39
CA ALA A 646 9.12 -54.60 -32.93
C ALA A 646 8.96 -54.53 -34.47
N SER A 647 9.09 -53.36 -35.08
CA SER A 647 9.10 -53.17 -36.53
C SER A 647 10.45 -53.47 -37.19
N GLY A 648 11.46 -53.93 -36.43
CA GLY A 648 12.80 -54.22 -36.91
C GLY A 648 13.73 -53.01 -37.03
N LEU A 649 13.27 -51.82 -36.63
CA LEU A 649 14.06 -50.60 -36.59
C LEU A 649 14.72 -50.44 -35.19
N LYS A 650 15.87 -49.75 -35.18
CA LYS A 650 16.56 -49.43 -33.91
C LYS A 650 16.71 -47.92 -33.80
N ASP A 651 16.21 -47.38 -32.71
CA ASP A 651 16.40 -45.95 -32.36
C ASP A 651 17.25 -45.81 -31.10
N ALA A 652 18.55 -45.72 -31.29
CA ALA A 652 19.52 -45.56 -30.20
C ALA A 652 19.37 -44.22 -29.48
N ARG A 653 18.88 -43.15 -30.14
CA ARG A 653 18.69 -41.84 -29.55
C ARG A 653 17.49 -41.86 -28.60
N LEU A 654 16.36 -42.42 -29.04
CA LEU A 654 15.17 -42.55 -28.22
C LEU A 654 15.43 -43.44 -27.00
N ARG A 655 16.17 -44.54 -27.17
CA ARG A 655 16.56 -45.40 -26.05
C ARG A 655 17.42 -44.68 -25.02
N LYS A 656 18.41 -43.88 -25.46
CA LYS A 656 19.25 -43.08 -24.55
C LYS A 656 18.44 -42.01 -23.82
N ALA A 657 17.58 -41.30 -24.52
CA ALA A 657 16.70 -40.29 -23.95
C ALA A 657 15.75 -40.89 -22.89
N LEU A 658 15.20 -42.11 -23.14
CA LEU A 658 14.37 -42.81 -22.16
C LEU A 658 15.16 -43.20 -20.91
N GLN A 659 16.41 -43.67 -21.06
CA GLN A 659 17.25 -44.00 -19.89
C GLN A 659 17.56 -42.77 -19.04
N GLU A 660 17.93 -41.65 -19.64
CA GLU A 660 18.17 -40.38 -18.96
C GLU A 660 16.90 -39.90 -18.25
N TYR A 661 15.73 -40.01 -18.90
CA TYR A 661 14.44 -39.61 -18.32
C TYR A 661 14.06 -40.49 -17.12
N ILE A 662 14.24 -41.82 -17.20
CA ILE A 662 13.99 -42.74 -16.07
C ILE A 662 14.85 -42.39 -14.85
N SER A 663 16.14 -42.08 -15.07
CA SER A 663 17.03 -41.63 -13.98
C SER A 663 16.52 -40.36 -13.31
N THR A 664 16.18 -39.36 -14.13
CA THR A 664 15.67 -38.07 -13.63
C THR A 664 14.34 -38.24 -12.88
N VAL A 665 13.42 -39.05 -13.36
CA VAL A 665 12.14 -39.34 -12.68
C VAL A 665 12.38 -40.09 -11.36
N GLY A 666 13.35 -41.03 -11.33
CA GLY A 666 13.75 -41.70 -10.09
C GLY A 666 14.30 -40.72 -9.04
N GLU A 667 15.25 -39.89 -9.43
CA GLU A 667 15.83 -38.85 -8.56
C GLU A 667 14.78 -37.85 -8.05
N PHE A 668 13.77 -37.53 -8.86
CA PHE A 668 12.67 -36.66 -8.45
C PHE A 668 11.68 -37.34 -7.49
N ALA A 669 11.52 -38.66 -7.59
CA ALA A 669 10.60 -39.41 -6.75
C ALA A 669 11.15 -39.65 -5.31
N ASP A 670 12.47 -39.71 -5.18
CA ASP A 670 13.18 -39.83 -3.89
C ASP A 670 13.20 -38.49 -3.13
#